data_476a1f96aed4e87f5a7e71cf92e476b3
#
_entry.id   476a1f96aed4e87f5a7e71cf92e476b3
#
_cell.length_a   1.000
_cell.length_b   1.000
_cell.length_c   1.000
_cell.angle_alpha   90.00
_cell.angle_beta   90.00
_cell.angle_gamma   90.00
#
_symmetry.space_group_name_H-M   'P 1'
#
loop_
_entity.id
_entity.type
_entity.pdbx_description
1 polymer ?
#
loop_
_entity_poly.entity_id
_entity_poly.type
_entity_poly.pdbx_seq_one_letter_code
_entity_poly.pdbx_strand_id
1 'polypeptide(L)'
;MESPVPMESPAPVTAAAHPRPAGERRRRLTVTGVVQGVGFRPFVHRLATELNLTGFVGNDSGSVFIEVQGPAGALDRFAARLRSDAPPLATVREVVATEIPTVPADPAGGEPTAPAAFHIVDSHTADAAATPVPPDVAICDNCVAELFDPADRRYRHPFITCTDCGPRFTIIKALPYDRPATTMADFPMCDRCAEEYHDPTDRRFHAQPISCPDCGPRLGFRRGDQPVPDTHHIDAAISAAQGALAEGAVVAVKGIGGYHLACRADDEDVVRALRSRKHRGGKPFAVMVRDLDTARRYAEIDDDEAAVLTSRARPIVLVRRRAGAPVAAAVAPGSPWLGLLLPYSPIHHLLFAPVPGSDRPAPEALVMTSANLSDEPICYTERDAAERLGALADAVLDHDRPIHIPCDDSVVRVVDGRELPIRRSRGYAPLPVDIAAATDGTAAPPVLAVGGELKNTFCLTDGGLAYCSAHVGDMGSWETLRAFERAVGQMTRLRQQPVRLAADMHPGYLTREWAERQAGGRPLDLVQHHHAHLVSLLAEHGRLGEPAVGVVFDGTGYGTDGTVWGGEILAVGARSHRFTRVGRLATVPLPGGDAAVRNPCRMALAHLWAAGIDWEPDLAPVAASSEAELRLLRSQLDSDVGCVPCSSMGRLFDAVASLLDVRHRIDYEGQAAIELEVLATDAADAAEHDPDTGLRLPVTGDGVLDPAPLMRALVAALRSGTGRRVTVPALAAAFHRAVADAVAEVVERVAGPVRLVGLTGGVFQNVLLLRACRERLRQRGFTVLTHRTVPPNDGGLALGQAVVSVLTAADPRTDTVEEG
;
A
#
# COMPACT_ATOMS: atom_id res chain seq x y z
N MET A 1 -29.94 -55.65 -27.85
CA MET A 1 -29.03 -55.50 -26.71
C MET A 1 -27.64 -55.89 -27.20
N GLU A 2 -26.93 -54.92 -27.73
CA GLU A 2 -25.53 -55.12 -28.13
C GLU A 2 -24.71 -54.06 -27.36
N SER A 3 -23.71 -54.54 -26.67
CA SER A 3 -22.76 -53.67 -25.89
C SER A 3 -21.81 -52.96 -26.83
N PRO A 4 -21.43 -51.68 -26.58
CA PRO A 4 -20.49 -50.99 -27.43
C PRO A 4 -19.04 -51.47 -27.14
N VAL A 5 -18.30 -51.67 -28.23
CA VAL A 5 -16.87 -52.04 -28.31
C VAL A 5 -16.05 -50.83 -27.84
N PRO A 6 -14.97 -51.00 -27.03
CA PRO A 6 -14.07 -49.92 -26.68
C PRO A 6 -13.19 -49.52 -27.87
N MET A 7 -13.16 -48.19 -28.17
CA MET A 7 -12.19 -47.64 -29.12
C MET A 7 -10.77 -47.65 -28.49
N GLU A 8 -9.84 -48.30 -29.14
CA GLU A 8 -8.41 -48.26 -28.82
C GLU A 8 -7.84 -46.86 -29.06
N SER A 9 -7.16 -46.35 -28.05
CA SER A 9 -6.35 -45.11 -28.15
C SER A 9 -5.10 -45.41 -29.01
N PRO A 10 -4.63 -44.43 -29.83
CA PRO A 10 -3.41 -44.61 -30.62
C PRO A 10 -2.19 -44.70 -29.68
N ALA A 11 -1.31 -45.63 -29.95
CA ALA A 11 -0.08 -45.89 -29.22
C ALA A 11 0.85 -44.66 -29.27
N PRO A 12 1.54 -44.32 -28.17
CA PRO A 12 2.53 -43.23 -28.17
C PRO A 12 3.75 -43.60 -29.03
N VAL A 13 4.17 -42.67 -29.88
CA VAL A 13 5.40 -42.78 -30.66
C VAL A 13 6.58 -42.89 -29.71
N THR A 14 7.22 -44.06 -29.67
CA THR A 14 8.44 -44.29 -28.90
C THR A 14 9.61 -43.53 -29.53
N ALA A 15 10.01 -42.41 -28.88
CA ALA A 15 11.29 -41.79 -29.12
C ALA A 15 12.42 -42.71 -28.66
N ALA A 16 13.35 -43.02 -29.55
CA ALA A 16 14.49 -43.86 -29.28
C ALA A 16 15.32 -43.34 -28.10
N ALA A 17 15.52 -44.16 -27.08
CA ALA A 17 16.37 -43.87 -25.94
C ALA A 17 17.84 -43.78 -26.38
N HIS A 18 18.43 -42.59 -26.35
CA HIS A 18 19.87 -42.43 -26.53
C HIS A 18 20.62 -42.84 -25.24
N PRO A 19 21.77 -43.52 -25.31
CA PRO A 19 22.58 -43.89 -24.14
C PRO A 19 23.10 -42.58 -23.48
N ARG A 20 22.87 -42.43 -22.17
CA ARG A 20 23.31 -41.26 -21.37
C ARG A 20 24.81 -41.33 -21.07
N PRO A 21 25.55 -40.19 -21.12
CA PRO A 21 26.99 -40.18 -20.84
C PRO A 21 27.30 -40.37 -19.36
N ALA A 22 28.45 -41.01 -19.06
CA ALA A 22 29.00 -41.13 -17.71
C ALA A 22 29.20 -39.74 -17.08
N GLY A 23 28.55 -39.45 -15.95
CA GLY A 23 28.64 -38.15 -15.25
C GLY A 23 27.29 -37.52 -14.89
N GLU A 24 26.18 -38.22 -15.01
CA GLU A 24 24.87 -37.76 -14.56
C GLU A 24 24.82 -37.62 -13.04
N ARG A 25 24.24 -36.51 -12.58
CA ARG A 25 23.93 -36.24 -11.18
C ARG A 25 22.44 -35.96 -11.02
N ARG A 26 21.94 -36.13 -9.81
CA ARG A 26 20.57 -35.75 -9.43
C ARG A 26 20.61 -34.83 -8.24
N ARG A 27 19.83 -33.77 -8.31
CA ARG A 27 19.70 -32.79 -7.22
C ARG A 27 18.25 -32.61 -6.84
N ARG A 28 18.03 -32.45 -5.55
CA ARG A 28 16.79 -31.84 -4.99
C ARG A 28 17.08 -30.37 -4.72
N LEU A 29 16.23 -29.48 -5.28
CA LEU A 29 16.31 -28.06 -5.02
C LEU A 29 15.03 -27.63 -4.30
N THR A 30 15.21 -26.81 -3.28
CA THR A 30 14.11 -26.13 -2.57
C THR A 30 14.23 -24.65 -2.86
N VAL A 31 13.18 -24.07 -3.43
CA VAL A 31 13.15 -22.66 -3.82
C VAL A 31 12.13 -21.93 -2.95
N THR A 32 12.59 -20.89 -2.24
CA THR A 32 11.75 -20.06 -1.36
C THR A 32 11.63 -18.65 -1.90
N GLY A 33 10.58 -17.91 -1.49
CA GLY A 33 10.26 -16.58 -1.96
C GLY A 33 8.85 -16.50 -2.53
N VAL A 34 8.55 -15.46 -3.30
CA VAL A 34 7.29 -15.33 -4.06
C VAL A 34 7.41 -16.17 -5.31
N VAL A 35 7.13 -17.48 -5.18
CA VAL A 35 7.34 -18.50 -6.23
C VAL A 35 6.09 -19.33 -6.55
N GLN A 36 4.97 -19.06 -5.90
CA GLN A 36 3.68 -19.70 -6.21
C GLN A 36 2.70 -18.67 -6.79
N GLY A 37 1.83 -19.09 -7.71
CA GLY A 37 0.86 -18.20 -8.38
C GLY A 37 1.48 -17.18 -9.36
N VAL A 38 2.75 -17.32 -9.70
CA VAL A 38 3.55 -16.40 -10.52
C VAL A 38 4.15 -17.07 -11.77
N GLY A 39 3.62 -18.21 -12.20
CA GLY A 39 4.13 -18.94 -13.37
C GLY A 39 5.46 -19.68 -13.13
N PHE A 40 5.89 -19.85 -11.88
CA PHE A 40 7.21 -20.40 -11.56
C PHE A 40 7.33 -21.89 -11.94
N ARG A 41 6.33 -22.74 -11.64
CA ARG A 41 6.31 -24.16 -12.07
C ARG A 41 6.38 -24.32 -13.61
N PRO A 42 5.57 -23.61 -14.41
CA PRO A 42 5.71 -23.54 -15.87
C PRO A 42 7.11 -23.10 -16.34
N PHE A 43 7.68 -22.10 -15.70
CA PHE A 43 9.05 -21.64 -16.00
C PHE A 43 10.09 -22.73 -15.73
N VAL A 44 10.05 -23.36 -14.56
CA VAL A 44 10.95 -24.48 -14.21
C VAL A 44 10.85 -25.61 -15.22
N HIS A 45 9.63 -25.98 -15.62
CA HIS A 45 9.39 -27.01 -16.62
C HIS A 45 10.05 -26.66 -17.97
N ARG A 46 9.82 -25.45 -18.49
CA ARG A 46 10.44 -24.99 -19.75
C ARG A 46 11.97 -24.97 -19.66
N LEU A 47 12.52 -24.45 -18.55
CA LEU A 47 13.96 -24.38 -18.33
C LEU A 47 14.62 -25.77 -18.27
N ALA A 48 13.99 -26.72 -17.58
CA ALA A 48 14.47 -28.10 -17.51
C ALA A 48 14.42 -28.76 -18.89
N THR A 49 13.35 -28.58 -19.66
CA THR A 49 13.18 -29.09 -21.01
C THR A 49 14.23 -28.50 -21.97
N GLU A 50 14.47 -27.16 -21.92
CA GLU A 50 15.51 -26.48 -22.71
C GLU A 50 16.93 -27.07 -22.44
N LEU A 51 17.21 -27.39 -21.19
CA LEU A 51 18.50 -27.96 -20.77
C LEU A 51 18.57 -29.46 -20.87
N ASN A 52 17.53 -30.13 -21.45
CA ASN A 52 17.43 -31.59 -21.58
C ASN A 52 17.60 -32.32 -20.24
N LEU A 53 17.00 -31.78 -19.17
CA LEU A 53 16.99 -32.37 -17.84
C LEU A 53 15.70 -33.17 -17.62
N THR A 54 15.77 -34.19 -16.79
CA THR A 54 14.63 -35.03 -16.40
C THR A 54 14.30 -34.82 -14.94
N GLY A 55 13.05 -35.09 -14.55
CA GLY A 55 12.62 -34.96 -13.16
C GLY A 55 11.24 -34.32 -13.02
N PHE A 56 11.04 -33.58 -11.94
CA PHE A 56 9.74 -32.97 -11.67
C PHE A 56 9.84 -31.71 -10.79
N VAL A 57 8.79 -30.89 -10.83
CA VAL A 57 8.59 -29.74 -9.95
C VAL A 57 7.21 -29.81 -9.33
N GLY A 58 7.11 -29.48 -8.05
CA GLY A 58 5.86 -29.37 -7.31
C GLY A 58 5.90 -28.22 -6.32
N ASN A 59 4.72 -27.90 -5.75
CA ASN A 59 4.61 -26.96 -4.64
C ASN A 59 4.37 -27.72 -3.34
N ASP A 60 4.95 -27.24 -2.26
CA ASP A 60 4.44 -27.49 -0.92
C ASP A 60 3.93 -26.17 -0.30
N SER A 61 3.42 -26.21 0.92
CA SER A 61 2.89 -25.00 1.59
C SER A 61 3.96 -23.92 1.82
N GLY A 62 5.25 -24.27 1.84
CA GLY A 62 6.37 -23.38 2.17
C GLY A 62 7.33 -23.07 1.04
N SER A 63 7.34 -23.84 -0.04
CA SER A 63 8.36 -23.75 -1.08
C SER A 63 7.91 -24.31 -2.43
N VAL A 64 8.78 -24.19 -3.42
CA VAL A 64 8.76 -24.98 -4.64
C VAL A 64 9.86 -26.03 -4.53
N PHE A 65 9.51 -27.31 -4.58
CA PHE A 65 10.48 -28.40 -4.60
C PHE A 65 10.69 -28.89 -6.02
N ILE A 66 11.96 -29.19 -6.36
CA ILE A 66 12.38 -29.64 -7.68
C ILE A 66 13.30 -30.82 -7.49
N GLU A 67 13.04 -31.92 -8.16
CA GLU A 67 14.05 -32.98 -8.35
C GLU A 67 14.44 -33.00 -9.81
N VAL A 68 15.73 -32.92 -10.08
CA VAL A 68 16.25 -32.77 -11.43
C VAL A 68 17.52 -33.62 -11.61
N GLN A 69 17.58 -34.33 -12.75
CA GLN A 69 18.68 -35.22 -13.09
C GLN A 69 19.23 -34.91 -14.48
N GLY A 70 20.56 -34.94 -14.64
CA GLY A 70 21.26 -34.71 -15.90
C GLY A 70 22.76 -34.45 -15.72
N PRO A 71 23.45 -33.95 -16.76
CA PRO A 71 24.87 -33.59 -16.71
C PRO A 71 25.14 -32.47 -15.69
N ALA A 72 26.24 -32.58 -14.91
CA ALA A 72 26.57 -31.62 -13.84
C ALA A 72 26.54 -30.15 -14.30
N GLY A 73 27.14 -29.83 -15.45
CA GLY A 73 27.16 -28.49 -16.00
C GLY A 73 25.77 -27.99 -16.43
N ALA A 74 24.82 -28.84 -16.80
CA ALA A 74 23.45 -28.48 -17.09
C ALA A 74 22.68 -28.17 -15.80
N LEU A 75 22.90 -28.95 -14.73
CA LEU A 75 22.33 -28.73 -13.40
C LEU A 75 22.82 -27.40 -12.77
N ASP A 76 24.11 -27.04 -12.97
CA ASP A 76 24.66 -25.78 -12.49
C ASP A 76 24.04 -24.59 -13.21
N ARG A 77 23.88 -24.65 -14.55
CA ARG A 77 23.17 -23.65 -15.34
C ARG A 77 21.70 -23.53 -14.93
N PHE A 78 21.05 -24.66 -14.72
CA PHE A 78 19.66 -24.71 -14.25
C PHE A 78 19.49 -23.97 -12.93
N ALA A 79 20.30 -24.30 -11.92
CA ALA A 79 20.24 -23.65 -10.60
C ALA A 79 20.52 -22.13 -10.66
N ALA A 80 21.46 -21.69 -11.51
CA ALA A 80 21.75 -20.27 -11.72
C ALA A 80 20.57 -19.55 -12.37
N ARG A 81 19.99 -20.12 -13.44
CA ARG A 81 18.89 -19.53 -14.20
C ARG A 81 17.57 -19.54 -13.45
N LEU A 82 17.37 -20.36 -12.44
CA LEU A 82 16.21 -20.27 -11.54
C LEU A 82 16.10 -18.89 -10.86
N ARG A 83 17.24 -18.19 -10.66
CA ARG A 83 17.28 -16.84 -10.10
C ARG A 83 17.27 -15.76 -11.18
N SER A 84 18.16 -15.88 -12.19
CA SER A 84 18.36 -14.82 -13.19
C SER A 84 17.20 -14.67 -14.16
N ASP A 85 16.53 -15.78 -14.52
CA ASP A 85 15.50 -15.82 -15.55
C ASP A 85 14.10 -16.03 -14.97
N ALA A 86 13.95 -15.88 -13.65
CA ALA A 86 12.68 -16.05 -12.95
C ALA A 86 11.55 -15.22 -13.57
N PRO A 87 10.30 -15.73 -13.58
CA PRO A 87 9.16 -14.98 -14.12
C PRO A 87 9.05 -13.61 -13.47
N PRO A 88 8.55 -12.60 -14.19
CA PRO A 88 8.56 -11.21 -13.72
C PRO A 88 7.80 -10.93 -12.42
N LEU A 89 6.88 -11.82 -12.00
CA LEU A 89 6.18 -11.74 -10.70
C LEU A 89 6.86 -12.56 -9.61
N ALA A 90 7.84 -13.41 -9.97
CA ALA A 90 8.57 -14.21 -9.00
C ALA A 90 9.66 -13.39 -8.32
N THR A 91 9.82 -13.63 -7.02
CA THR A 91 10.97 -13.15 -6.26
C THR A 91 11.59 -14.35 -5.56
N VAL A 92 12.71 -14.83 -6.12
CA VAL A 92 13.45 -15.96 -5.55
C VAL A 92 14.33 -15.44 -4.42
N ARG A 93 14.01 -15.83 -3.18
CA ARG A 93 14.80 -15.50 -1.99
C ARG A 93 16.00 -16.41 -1.87
N GLU A 94 15.77 -17.72 -1.94
CA GLU A 94 16.80 -18.70 -1.75
C GLU A 94 16.59 -19.93 -2.66
N VAL A 95 17.67 -20.54 -3.09
CA VAL A 95 17.71 -21.85 -3.77
C VAL A 95 18.71 -22.70 -3.02
N VAL A 96 18.20 -23.71 -2.31
CA VAL A 96 19.03 -24.71 -1.61
C VAL A 96 19.08 -25.96 -2.48
N ALA A 97 20.27 -26.40 -2.84
CA ALA A 97 20.48 -27.59 -3.66
C ALA A 97 21.22 -28.70 -2.86
N THR A 98 20.65 -29.89 -2.85
CA THR A 98 21.22 -31.07 -2.20
C THR A 98 21.39 -32.17 -3.22
N GLU A 99 22.55 -32.81 -3.31
CA GLU A 99 22.75 -33.98 -4.17
C GLU A 99 22.03 -35.21 -3.58
N ILE A 100 21.30 -35.90 -4.42
CA ILE A 100 20.56 -37.14 -4.09
C ILE A 100 20.95 -38.28 -5.05
N PRO A 101 20.71 -39.54 -4.67
CA PRO A 101 21.03 -40.69 -5.55
C PRO A 101 20.35 -40.58 -6.92
N THR A 102 21.10 -40.92 -7.98
CA THR A 102 20.55 -40.97 -9.35
C THR A 102 19.59 -42.15 -9.50
N VAL A 103 18.55 -41.97 -10.32
CA VAL A 103 17.60 -43.05 -10.65
C VAL A 103 17.98 -43.61 -12.04
N PRO A 104 18.09 -44.94 -12.21
CA PRO A 104 18.40 -45.54 -13.50
C PRO A 104 17.34 -45.24 -14.57
N ALA A 105 17.78 -45.21 -15.83
CA ALA A 105 16.90 -44.86 -16.96
C ALA A 105 16.04 -46.03 -17.46
N ASP A 106 16.33 -47.28 -17.10
CA ASP A 106 15.58 -48.45 -17.54
C ASP A 106 15.62 -49.58 -16.47
N PRO A 107 14.50 -50.07 -16.04
CA PRO A 107 14.47 -51.17 -15.08
C PRO A 107 14.17 -52.51 -15.78
N ALA A 108 15.16 -53.37 -15.88
CA ALA A 108 14.91 -54.79 -16.01
C ALA A 108 14.45 -55.37 -14.65
N GLY A 109 13.57 -54.72 -13.93
CA GLY A 109 13.10 -55.25 -12.64
C GLY A 109 12.44 -54.18 -11.72
N GLY A 110 11.19 -53.84 -11.95
CA GLY A 110 10.19 -53.53 -10.94
C GLY A 110 10.39 -52.32 -9.97
N GLU A 111 11.44 -51.56 -10.05
CA GLU A 111 11.69 -50.38 -9.20
C GLU A 111 11.36 -49.04 -9.91
N PRO A 112 11.12 -47.96 -9.18
CA PRO A 112 10.67 -46.69 -9.77
C PRO A 112 11.69 -46.14 -10.75
N THR A 113 11.28 -46.01 -12.02
CA THR A 113 12.05 -45.43 -13.13
C THR A 113 12.15 -43.90 -13.02
N ALA A 114 13.31 -43.33 -13.44
CA ALA A 114 13.40 -41.91 -13.70
C ALA A 114 12.39 -41.51 -14.81
N PRO A 115 11.61 -40.43 -14.63
CA PRO A 115 10.73 -39.99 -15.68
C PRO A 115 11.49 -39.68 -16.96
N ALA A 116 10.97 -40.12 -18.10
CA ALA A 116 11.58 -39.90 -19.42
C ALA A 116 11.60 -38.41 -19.84
N ALA A 117 10.81 -37.58 -19.18
CA ALA A 117 10.69 -36.16 -19.40
C ALA A 117 10.56 -35.42 -18.05
N PHE A 118 10.66 -34.08 -18.10
CA PHE A 118 10.40 -33.26 -16.94
C PHE A 118 8.89 -32.97 -16.85
N HIS A 119 8.30 -32.99 -15.61
CA HIS A 119 6.86 -32.76 -15.43
C HIS A 119 6.55 -31.97 -14.14
N ILE A 120 5.33 -31.44 -14.09
CA ILE A 120 4.79 -30.80 -12.89
C ILE A 120 3.96 -31.84 -12.13
N VAL A 121 4.25 -32.00 -10.83
CA VAL A 121 3.49 -32.90 -9.95
C VAL A 121 2.50 -32.11 -9.09
N ASP A 122 1.53 -32.82 -8.53
CA ASP A 122 0.53 -32.24 -7.63
C ASP A 122 1.19 -31.60 -6.40
N SER A 123 0.54 -30.57 -5.87
CA SER A 123 0.98 -29.87 -4.68
C SER A 123 0.70 -30.71 -3.42
N HIS A 124 1.58 -30.59 -2.42
CA HIS A 124 1.44 -31.27 -1.13
C HIS A 124 1.28 -30.23 -0.02
N THR A 125 0.44 -30.55 0.98
CA THR A 125 0.35 -29.75 2.21
C THR A 125 1.48 -30.17 3.13
N ALA A 126 2.36 -29.25 3.51
CA ALA A 126 3.41 -29.46 4.50
C ALA A 126 3.15 -28.60 5.74
N ASP A 127 3.62 -29.06 6.90
CA ASP A 127 3.51 -28.33 8.17
C ASP A 127 4.52 -27.16 8.28
N ALA A 128 5.26 -26.87 7.21
CA ALA A 128 6.29 -25.82 7.16
C ALA A 128 5.71 -24.43 6.90
N ALA A 129 6.54 -23.40 7.13
CA ALA A 129 6.21 -21.98 6.89
C ALA A 129 5.62 -21.75 5.49
N ALA A 130 4.54 -21.00 5.43
CA ALA A 130 3.77 -20.82 4.19
C ALA A 130 4.49 -19.88 3.20
N THR A 131 4.48 -20.24 1.91
CA THR A 131 5.00 -19.40 0.81
C THR A 131 4.28 -18.04 0.76
N PRO A 132 5.00 -16.92 0.50
CA PRO A 132 4.36 -15.62 0.30
C PRO A 132 3.33 -15.66 -0.82
N VAL A 133 2.14 -15.11 -0.55
CA VAL A 133 1.09 -14.93 -1.55
C VAL A 133 1.44 -13.72 -2.42
N PRO A 134 1.42 -13.82 -3.76
CA PRO A 134 1.63 -12.67 -4.62
C PRO A 134 0.45 -11.70 -4.55
N PRO A 135 0.69 -10.39 -4.78
CA PRO A 135 -0.38 -9.40 -4.86
C PRO A 135 -1.23 -9.58 -6.11
N ASP A 136 -2.40 -8.95 -6.12
CA ASP A 136 -3.15 -8.76 -7.35
C ASP A 136 -2.42 -7.79 -8.28
N VAL A 137 -2.30 -8.14 -9.56
CA VAL A 137 -1.60 -7.33 -10.55
C VAL A 137 -2.51 -7.01 -11.74
N ALA A 138 -2.17 -5.95 -12.46
CA ALA A 138 -2.88 -5.57 -13.68
C ALA A 138 -2.80 -6.66 -14.75
N ILE A 139 -3.80 -6.69 -15.63
CA ILE A 139 -3.79 -7.49 -16.86
C ILE A 139 -2.56 -7.13 -17.71
N CYS A 140 -1.85 -8.13 -18.24
CA CYS A 140 -0.68 -7.92 -19.08
C CYS A 140 -1.05 -7.56 -20.52
N ASP A 141 -0.09 -6.98 -21.27
CA ASP A 141 -0.32 -6.51 -22.63
C ASP A 141 -0.77 -7.62 -23.59
N ASN A 142 -0.27 -8.85 -23.45
CA ASN A 142 -0.72 -10.00 -24.23
C ASN A 142 -2.20 -10.31 -23.99
N CYS A 143 -2.66 -10.26 -22.72
CA CYS A 143 -4.07 -10.47 -22.43
C CYS A 143 -4.93 -9.27 -22.87
N VAL A 144 -4.39 -8.05 -22.88
CA VAL A 144 -5.07 -6.89 -23.46
C VAL A 144 -5.20 -7.04 -24.97
N ALA A 145 -4.15 -7.50 -25.66
CA ALA A 145 -4.19 -7.76 -27.10
C ALA A 145 -5.27 -8.79 -27.46
N GLU A 146 -5.31 -9.93 -26.77
CA GLU A 146 -6.35 -10.95 -26.94
C GLU A 146 -7.76 -10.47 -26.57
N LEU A 147 -7.88 -9.60 -25.55
CA LEU A 147 -9.17 -9.01 -25.15
C LEU A 147 -9.81 -8.21 -26.30
N PHE A 148 -9.00 -7.63 -27.16
CA PHE A 148 -9.46 -6.79 -28.28
C PHE A 148 -9.27 -7.41 -29.68
N ASP A 149 -8.76 -8.64 -29.77
CA ASP A 149 -8.65 -9.37 -31.03
C ASP A 149 -9.95 -10.15 -31.32
N PRO A 150 -10.75 -9.76 -32.37
CA PRO A 150 -11.97 -10.49 -32.69
C PRO A 150 -11.74 -11.94 -33.12
N ALA A 151 -10.50 -12.33 -33.47
CA ALA A 151 -10.17 -13.71 -33.79
C ALA A 151 -9.86 -14.56 -32.57
N ASP A 152 -9.59 -13.95 -31.43
CA ASP A 152 -9.33 -14.69 -30.18
C ASP A 152 -10.63 -15.18 -29.54
N ARG A 153 -10.61 -16.41 -29.03
CA ARG A 153 -11.78 -17.00 -28.34
C ARG A 153 -12.14 -16.29 -27.02
N ARG A 154 -11.25 -15.47 -26.46
CA ARG A 154 -11.46 -14.61 -25.30
C ARG A 154 -11.72 -13.16 -25.66
N TYR A 155 -12.02 -12.90 -26.94
CA TYR A 155 -12.43 -11.56 -27.37
C TYR A 155 -13.48 -11.00 -26.42
N ARG A 156 -13.20 -9.84 -25.84
CA ARG A 156 -14.02 -9.10 -24.86
C ARG A 156 -14.39 -9.87 -23.57
N HIS A 157 -13.63 -10.94 -23.23
CA HIS A 157 -13.90 -11.69 -22.01
C HIS A 157 -13.47 -10.90 -20.75
N PRO A 158 -14.39 -10.49 -19.84
CA PRO A 158 -14.08 -9.58 -18.71
C PRO A 158 -13.27 -10.22 -17.58
N PHE A 159 -12.90 -11.49 -17.73
CA PHE A 159 -12.08 -12.26 -16.77
C PHE A 159 -10.87 -12.91 -17.42
N ILE A 160 -10.46 -12.42 -18.60
CA ILE A 160 -9.26 -12.92 -19.26
C ILE A 160 -8.02 -12.70 -18.38
N THR A 161 -7.18 -13.72 -18.26
CA THR A 161 -5.97 -13.73 -17.46
C THR A 161 -5.00 -14.82 -17.93
N CYS A 162 -3.75 -14.76 -17.48
CA CYS A 162 -2.74 -15.81 -17.67
C CYS A 162 -1.89 -16.00 -16.39
N THR A 163 -0.76 -16.71 -16.49
CA THR A 163 0.16 -16.90 -15.37
C THR A 163 0.79 -15.62 -14.85
N ASP A 164 0.92 -14.59 -15.69
CA ASP A 164 1.68 -13.36 -15.41
C ASP A 164 0.81 -12.18 -14.99
N CYS A 165 -0.52 -12.33 -14.88
CA CYS A 165 -1.42 -11.22 -14.62
C CYS A 165 -2.71 -11.61 -13.89
N GLY A 166 -3.47 -10.60 -13.45
CA GLY A 166 -4.78 -10.76 -12.85
C GLY A 166 -4.79 -10.99 -11.34
N PRO A 167 -5.92 -11.46 -10.78
CA PRO A 167 -6.12 -11.59 -9.35
C PRO A 167 -5.31 -12.74 -8.75
N ARG A 168 -4.84 -12.56 -7.52
CA ARG A 168 -4.11 -13.52 -6.69
C ARG A 168 -4.58 -13.45 -5.24
N PHE A 169 -4.22 -12.37 -4.54
CA PHE A 169 -4.51 -12.18 -3.13
C PHE A 169 -6.01 -12.11 -2.84
N THR A 170 -6.76 -11.42 -3.68
CA THR A 170 -8.21 -11.24 -3.47
C THR A 170 -9.04 -12.51 -3.69
N ILE A 171 -8.49 -13.52 -4.37
CA ILE A 171 -9.21 -14.76 -4.67
C ILE A 171 -8.75 -15.98 -3.87
N ILE A 172 -7.63 -15.89 -3.12
CA ILE A 172 -7.06 -17.04 -2.39
C ILE A 172 -7.85 -17.35 -1.13
N LYS A 173 -8.19 -18.64 -0.93
CA LYS A 173 -8.86 -19.17 0.26
C LYS A 173 -7.88 -19.91 1.18
N ALA A 174 -6.89 -20.60 0.62
CA ALA A 174 -5.87 -21.38 1.33
C ALA A 174 -4.59 -21.56 0.51
N LEU A 175 -3.54 -22.06 1.13
CA LEU A 175 -2.31 -22.51 0.49
C LEU A 175 -2.25 -24.05 0.47
N PRO A 176 -1.60 -24.69 -0.51
CA PRO A 176 -0.89 -24.11 -1.68
C PRO A 176 -1.82 -23.36 -2.64
N TYR A 177 -1.26 -22.39 -3.42
CA TYR A 177 -2.03 -21.64 -4.41
C TYR A 177 -2.38 -22.50 -5.63
N ASP A 178 -3.48 -23.21 -5.54
CA ASP A 178 -4.06 -24.02 -6.62
C ASP A 178 -5.55 -23.70 -6.78
N ARG A 179 -6.14 -23.94 -7.97
CA ARG A 179 -7.52 -23.53 -8.31
C ARG A 179 -8.57 -23.94 -7.27
N PRO A 180 -8.56 -25.17 -6.70
CA PRO A 180 -9.52 -25.56 -5.65
C PRO A 180 -9.42 -24.72 -4.38
N ALA A 181 -8.23 -24.14 -4.09
CA ALA A 181 -7.98 -23.25 -2.96
C ALA A 181 -8.23 -21.78 -3.27
N THR A 182 -8.97 -21.46 -4.35
CA THR A 182 -9.35 -20.09 -4.77
C THR A 182 -10.85 -19.96 -4.96
N THR A 183 -11.34 -18.73 -5.19
CA THR A 183 -12.74 -18.47 -5.57
C THR A 183 -13.07 -18.94 -7.00
N MET A 184 -12.08 -19.38 -7.78
CA MET A 184 -12.29 -19.96 -9.10
C MET A 184 -12.66 -21.45 -9.06
N ALA A 185 -12.65 -22.08 -7.88
CA ALA A 185 -13.13 -23.46 -7.68
C ALA A 185 -14.59 -23.65 -8.13
N ASP A 186 -15.41 -22.59 -7.98
CA ASP A 186 -16.83 -22.60 -8.32
C ASP A 186 -17.10 -22.49 -9.84
N PHE A 187 -16.02 -22.31 -10.65
CA PHE A 187 -16.08 -22.17 -12.12
C PHE A 187 -15.24 -23.29 -12.76
N PRO A 188 -15.82 -24.50 -12.97
CA PRO A 188 -15.10 -25.62 -13.59
C PRO A 188 -14.69 -25.27 -15.02
N MET A 189 -13.46 -25.66 -15.39
CA MET A 189 -12.91 -25.41 -16.73
C MET A 189 -13.70 -26.22 -17.78
N CYS A 190 -13.99 -25.60 -18.93
CA CYS A 190 -14.41 -26.34 -20.12
C CYS A 190 -13.19 -27.10 -20.72
N ASP A 191 -13.45 -28.07 -21.60
CA ASP A 191 -12.40 -28.92 -22.19
C ASP A 191 -11.28 -28.10 -22.83
N ARG A 192 -11.59 -27.05 -23.59
CA ARG A 192 -10.62 -26.15 -24.23
C ARG A 192 -9.76 -25.39 -23.21
N CYS A 193 -10.32 -24.92 -22.09
CA CYS A 193 -9.55 -24.30 -21.03
C CYS A 193 -8.70 -25.31 -20.26
N ALA A 194 -9.19 -26.56 -20.11
CA ALA A 194 -8.42 -27.65 -19.51
C ALA A 194 -7.25 -28.06 -20.40
N GLU A 195 -7.42 -28.14 -21.72
CA GLU A 195 -6.33 -28.38 -22.68
C GLU A 195 -5.22 -27.34 -22.54
N GLU A 196 -5.56 -26.02 -22.61
CA GLU A 196 -4.57 -24.94 -22.42
C GLU A 196 -3.91 -24.99 -21.03
N TYR A 197 -4.67 -25.34 -19.99
CA TYR A 197 -4.16 -25.45 -18.63
C TYR A 197 -3.13 -26.58 -18.49
N HIS A 198 -3.25 -27.66 -19.24
CA HIS A 198 -2.35 -28.82 -19.21
C HIS A 198 -1.30 -28.80 -20.33
N ASP A 199 -1.36 -27.91 -21.30
CA ASP A 199 -0.38 -27.78 -22.38
C ASP A 199 0.84 -26.96 -21.92
N PRO A 200 2.05 -27.59 -21.80
CA PRO A 200 3.27 -26.88 -21.40
C PRO A 200 3.71 -25.78 -22.37
N THR A 201 3.20 -25.77 -23.59
CA THR A 201 3.54 -24.77 -24.62
C THR A 201 2.60 -23.56 -24.56
N ASP A 202 1.46 -23.68 -23.91
CA ASP A 202 0.50 -22.59 -23.76
C ASP A 202 0.92 -21.61 -22.64
N ARG A 203 0.70 -20.30 -22.85
CA ARG A 203 1.00 -19.25 -21.85
C ARG A 203 0.05 -19.28 -20.64
N ARG A 204 -1.00 -20.10 -20.68
CA ARG A 204 -1.93 -20.37 -19.57
C ARG A 204 -1.68 -21.70 -18.87
N PHE A 205 -0.57 -22.36 -19.22
CA PHE A 205 -0.16 -23.58 -18.55
C PHE A 205 -0.12 -23.39 -17.03
N HIS A 206 -0.96 -24.13 -16.29
CA HIS A 206 -1.17 -23.98 -14.84
C HIS A 206 -1.61 -22.58 -14.38
N ALA A 207 -2.24 -21.77 -15.21
CA ALA A 207 -2.86 -20.50 -14.80
C ALA A 207 -4.11 -20.77 -13.97
N GLN A 208 -4.01 -20.71 -12.64
CA GLN A 208 -5.10 -21.06 -11.72
C GLN A 208 -6.41 -20.29 -11.96
N PRO A 209 -6.40 -18.97 -12.30
CA PRO A 209 -7.61 -18.23 -12.58
C PRO A 209 -8.09 -18.30 -14.06
N ILE A 210 -7.56 -19.24 -14.88
CA ILE A 210 -7.96 -19.38 -16.29
C ILE A 210 -9.48 -19.52 -16.45
N SER A 211 -10.04 -18.81 -17.43
CA SER A 211 -11.43 -18.92 -17.84
C SER A 211 -11.64 -18.44 -19.28
N CYS A 212 -12.82 -18.66 -19.83
CA CYS A 212 -13.31 -18.12 -21.08
C CYS A 212 -14.80 -17.78 -20.96
N PRO A 213 -15.44 -17.18 -21.98
CA PRO A 213 -16.88 -16.86 -21.92
C PRO A 213 -17.79 -18.06 -21.58
N ASP A 214 -17.39 -19.29 -21.95
CA ASP A 214 -18.21 -20.49 -21.74
C ASP A 214 -18.18 -21.00 -20.30
N CYS A 215 -17.00 -20.89 -19.62
CA CYS A 215 -16.78 -21.52 -18.31
C CYS A 215 -16.40 -20.53 -17.20
N GLY A 216 -16.23 -19.25 -17.51
CA GLY A 216 -15.82 -18.22 -16.57
C GLY A 216 -16.98 -17.51 -15.87
N PRO A 217 -16.63 -16.59 -14.97
CA PRO A 217 -17.60 -15.72 -14.33
C PRO A 217 -18.36 -14.87 -15.36
N ARG A 218 -19.54 -14.41 -14.96
CA ARG A 218 -20.44 -13.61 -15.80
C ARG A 218 -20.55 -12.19 -15.29
N LEU A 219 -20.62 -11.26 -16.24
CA LEU A 219 -20.84 -9.84 -15.97
C LEU A 219 -22.33 -9.53 -16.09
N GLY A 220 -22.86 -8.74 -15.16
CA GLY A 220 -24.24 -8.28 -15.14
C GLY A 220 -24.35 -6.78 -14.94
N PHE A 221 -25.44 -6.17 -15.42
CA PHE A 221 -25.75 -4.77 -15.17
C PHE A 221 -27.17 -4.65 -14.64
N ARG A 222 -27.39 -3.81 -13.64
CA ARG A 222 -28.73 -3.49 -13.10
C ARG A 222 -28.85 -2.00 -12.81
N ARG A 223 -30.05 -1.45 -13.02
CA ARG A 223 -30.38 -0.07 -12.70
C ARG A 223 -31.65 -0.08 -11.82
N GLY A 224 -31.55 0.45 -10.60
CA GLY A 224 -32.57 0.20 -9.58
C GLY A 224 -32.74 -1.29 -9.30
N ASP A 225 -33.97 -1.75 -9.07
CA ASP A 225 -34.30 -3.15 -8.79
C ASP A 225 -34.45 -4.02 -10.05
N GLN A 226 -34.32 -3.42 -11.23
CA GLN A 226 -34.51 -4.15 -12.49
C GLN A 226 -33.18 -4.55 -13.12
N PRO A 227 -32.93 -5.85 -13.37
CA PRO A 227 -31.85 -6.27 -14.22
C PRO A 227 -32.10 -5.79 -15.65
N VAL A 228 -31.04 -5.37 -16.35
CA VAL A 228 -31.15 -5.12 -17.80
C VAL A 228 -31.43 -6.45 -18.47
N PRO A 229 -32.48 -6.56 -19.34
CA PRO A 229 -32.76 -7.77 -20.08
C PRO A 229 -31.55 -8.19 -20.91
N ASP A 230 -31.24 -9.49 -20.91
CA ASP A 230 -30.17 -10.13 -21.69
C ASP A 230 -28.75 -9.80 -21.24
N THR A 231 -28.46 -10.00 -19.95
CA THR A 231 -27.12 -9.90 -19.37
C THR A 231 -26.14 -11.03 -19.78
N HIS A 232 -26.58 -11.95 -20.65
CA HIS A 232 -25.71 -13.02 -21.17
C HIS A 232 -24.69 -12.50 -22.21
N HIS A 233 -24.92 -11.30 -22.76
CA HIS A 233 -23.95 -10.64 -23.64
C HIS A 233 -23.16 -9.59 -22.89
N ILE A 234 -21.86 -9.80 -22.79
CA ILE A 234 -20.88 -8.90 -22.12
C ILE A 234 -21.03 -7.46 -22.66
N ASP A 235 -21.19 -7.32 -23.96
CA ASP A 235 -21.32 -6.03 -24.62
C ASP A 235 -22.61 -5.28 -24.24
N ALA A 236 -23.70 -5.99 -23.95
CA ALA A 236 -24.93 -5.38 -23.47
C ALA A 236 -24.72 -4.75 -22.07
N ALA A 237 -24.04 -5.46 -21.14
CA ALA A 237 -23.76 -4.95 -19.81
C ALA A 237 -22.79 -3.75 -19.85
N ILE A 238 -21.72 -3.81 -20.66
CA ILE A 238 -20.78 -2.71 -20.84
C ILE A 238 -21.45 -1.50 -21.49
N SER A 239 -22.23 -1.72 -22.56
CA SER A 239 -22.97 -0.64 -23.24
C SER A 239 -23.97 0.05 -22.33
N ALA A 240 -24.69 -0.72 -21.49
CA ALA A 240 -25.60 -0.18 -20.50
C ALA A 240 -24.88 0.65 -19.43
N ALA A 241 -23.73 0.18 -18.95
CA ALA A 241 -22.90 0.92 -18.00
C ALA A 241 -22.34 2.22 -18.60
N GLN A 242 -21.80 2.18 -19.82
CA GLN A 242 -21.37 3.38 -20.56
C GLN A 242 -22.54 4.34 -20.81
N GLY A 243 -23.74 3.80 -21.09
CA GLY A 243 -24.95 4.57 -21.23
C GLY A 243 -25.31 5.35 -19.98
N ALA A 244 -25.38 4.66 -18.87
CA ALA A 244 -25.67 5.27 -17.57
C ALA A 244 -24.63 6.35 -17.21
N LEU A 245 -23.33 6.07 -17.40
CA LEU A 245 -22.26 7.06 -17.18
C LEU A 245 -22.41 8.30 -18.07
N ALA A 246 -22.74 8.11 -19.35
CA ALA A 246 -22.95 9.23 -20.29
C ALA A 246 -24.17 10.08 -19.93
N GLU A 247 -25.18 9.50 -19.30
CA GLU A 247 -26.39 10.18 -18.78
C GLU A 247 -26.12 10.89 -17.43
N GLY A 248 -24.90 10.86 -16.90
CA GLY A 248 -24.54 11.47 -15.63
C GLY A 248 -24.88 10.62 -14.40
N ALA A 249 -25.06 9.31 -14.55
CA ALA A 249 -25.29 8.42 -13.42
C ALA A 249 -23.97 8.07 -12.69
N VAL A 250 -24.10 7.78 -11.41
CA VAL A 250 -23.05 7.11 -10.61
C VAL A 250 -23.25 5.60 -10.74
N VAL A 251 -22.23 4.90 -11.26
CA VAL A 251 -22.27 3.44 -11.44
C VAL A 251 -21.33 2.78 -10.44
N ALA A 252 -21.84 1.84 -9.65
CA ALA A 252 -20.99 0.97 -8.84
C ALA A 252 -20.42 -0.14 -9.73
N VAL A 253 -19.09 -0.25 -9.80
CA VAL A 253 -18.38 -1.23 -10.62
C VAL A 253 -17.63 -2.20 -9.71
N LYS A 254 -17.94 -3.50 -9.80
CA LYS A 254 -17.21 -4.54 -9.06
C LYS A 254 -15.84 -4.78 -9.70
N GLY A 255 -14.79 -4.43 -8.97
CA GLY A 255 -13.40 -4.59 -9.38
C GLY A 255 -12.78 -5.91 -8.90
N ILE A 256 -11.44 -5.93 -8.78
CA ILE A 256 -10.71 -7.09 -8.28
C ILE A 256 -10.85 -7.22 -6.76
N GLY A 257 -10.72 -6.10 -6.01
CA GLY A 257 -10.67 -6.09 -4.55
C GLY A 257 -11.89 -5.51 -3.85
N GLY A 258 -12.88 -5.03 -4.58
CA GLY A 258 -14.10 -4.40 -4.05
C GLY A 258 -14.85 -3.66 -5.14
N TYR A 259 -15.93 -2.98 -4.74
CA TYR A 259 -16.69 -2.10 -5.63
C TYR A 259 -16.09 -0.69 -5.67
N HIS A 260 -16.14 -0.06 -6.84
CA HIS A 260 -15.85 1.35 -7.04
C HIS A 260 -17.11 2.12 -7.41
N LEU A 261 -17.22 3.37 -7.00
CA LEU A 261 -18.19 4.31 -7.55
C LEU A 261 -17.54 5.07 -8.69
N ALA A 262 -18.10 4.91 -9.88
CA ALA A 262 -17.63 5.53 -11.11
C ALA A 262 -18.63 6.59 -11.58
N CYS A 263 -18.14 7.76 -12.00
CA CYS A 263 -18.90 8.77 -12.72
C CYS A 263 -18.00 9.56 -13.65
N ARG A 264 -18.56 10.35 -14.56
CA ARG A 264 -17.77 11.25 -15.44
C ARG A 264 -16.92 12.20 -14.62
N ALA A 265 -15.62 12.26 -14.91
CA ALA A 265 -14.69 13.12 -14.20
C ALA A 265 -14.75 14.60 -14.67
N ASP A 266 -15.33 14.87 -15.82
CA ASP A 266 -15.50 16.21 -16.42
C ASP A 266 -16.83 16.87 -16.09
N ASP A 267 -17.74 16.16 -15.41
CA ASP A 267 -19.07 16.66 -15.06
C ASP A 267 -19.11 17.17 -13.60
N GLU A 268 -19.13 18.48 -13.44
CA GLU A 268 -19.07 19.14 -12.12
C GLU A 268 -20.25 18.78 -11.22
N ASP A 269 -21.46 18.69 -11.78
CA ASP A 269 -22.69 18.46 -10.99
C ASP A 269 -22.75 17.00 -10.51
N VAL A 270 -22.36 16.07 -11.35
CA VAL A 270 -22.29 14.63 -11.01
C VAL A 270 -21.23 14.39 -9.94
N VAL A 271 -20.05 15.00 -10.07
CA VAL A 271 -18.98 14.86 -9.07
C VAL A 271 -19.41 15.48 -7.72
N ARG A 272 -20.09 16.62 -7.72
CA ARG A 272 -20.65 17.21 -6.49
C ARG A 272 -21.74 16.33 -5.87
N ALA A 273 -22.60 15.74 -6.67
CA ALA A 273 -23.62 14.80 -6.20
C ALA A 273 -22.98 13.59 -5.54
N LEU A 274 -21.93 13.00 -6.17
CA LEU A 274 -21.17 11.89 -5.59
C LEU A 274 -20.50 12.29 -4.26
N ARG A 275 -19.91 13.49 -4.15
CA ARG A 275 -19.37 14.01 -2.87
C ARG A 275 -20.42 14.06 -1.77
N SER A 276 -21.58 14.61 -2.09
CA SER A 276 -22.68 14.71 -1.14
C SER A 276 -23.15 13.34 -0.68
N ARG A 277 -23.38 12.39 -1.62
CA ARG A 277 -23.82 11.02 -1.30
C ARG A 277 -22.82 10.27 -0.42
N LYS A 278 -21.50 10.47 -0.66
CA LYS A 278 -20.42 9.84 0.13
C LYS A 278 -20.10 10.56 1.44
N HIS A 279 -20.69 11.73 1.71
CA HIS A 279 -20.28 12.62 2.82
C HIS A 279 -18.77 12.90 2.80
N ARG A 280 -18.22 13.20 1.62
CA ARG A 280 -16.74 13.21 1.42
C ARG A 280 -16.12 14.60 1.54
N GLY A 281 -16.59 15.55 2.16
CA GLY A 281 -15.92 16.85 2.35
C GLY A 281 -14.98 17.27 1.20
N GLY A 282 -13.87 17.90 1.50
CA GLY A 282 -12.85 18.36 0.53
C GLY A 282 -11.85 17.29 0.04
N LYS A 283 -11.83 16.07 0.58
CA LYS A 283 -10.84 15.04 0.22
C LYS A 283 -10.90 14.67 -1.28
N PRO A 284 -9.78 14.75 -2.06
CA PRO A 284 -9.78 14.48 -3.49
C PRO A 284 -10.30 13.10 -3.89
N PHE A 285 -10.86 12.98 -5.08
CA PHE A 285 -11.17 11.72 -5.75
C PHE A 285 -10.01 11.29 -6.65
N ALA A 286 -9.83 9.99 -6.82
CA ALA A 286 -9.00 9.44 -7.87
C ALA A 286 -9.75 9.42 -9.21
N VAL A 287 -9.00 9.58 -10.30
CA VAL A 287 -9.51 9.53 -11.67
C VAL A 287 -8.81 8.42 -12.43
N MET A 288 -9.57 7.46 -12.93
CA MET A 288 -9.08 6.48 -13.89
C MET A 288 -9.18 7.06 -15.29
N VAL A 289 -8.09 7.03 -16.03
CA VAL A 289 -8.00 7.49 -17.41
C VAL A 289 -7.66 6.33 -18.33
N ARG A 290 -8.13 6.36 -19.57
CA ARG A 290 -8.06 5.26 -20.52
C ARG A 290 -6.65 4.70 -20.73
N ASP A 291 -5.65 5.59 -20.88
CA ASP A 291 -4.26 5.26 -21.18
C ASP A 291 -3.30 6.37 -20.72
N LEU A 292 -1.99 6.16 -20.88
CA LEU A 292 -0.96 7.12 -20.50
C LEU A 292 -1.02 8.41 -21.32
N ASP A 293 -1.38 8.35 -22.59
CA ASP A 293 -1.50 9.52 -23.45
C ASP A 293 -2.67 10.41 -23.00
N THR A 294 -3.76 9.79 -22.60
CA THR A 294 -4.87 10.47 -21.93
C THR A 294 -4.38 11.08 -20.60
N ALA A 295 -3.66 10.33 -19.75
CA ALA A 295 -3.14 10.82 -18.47
C ALA A 295 -2.31 12.11 -18.66
N ARG A 296 -1.45 12.17 -19.69
CA ARG A 296 -0.64 13.35 -20.03
C ARG A 296 -1.45 14.58 -20.46
N ARG A 297 -2.70 14.42 -20.84
CA ARG A 297 -3.61 15.56 -21.11
C ARG A 297 -4.17 16.13 -19.80
N TYR A 298 -4.27 15.33 -18.76
CA TYR A 298 -4.81 15.72 -17.46
C TYR A 298 -3.74 16.24 -16.49
N ALA A 299 -2.52 15.71 -16.58
CA ALA A 299 -1.44 16.04 -15.65
C ALA A 299 -0.08 16.18 -16.35
N GLU A 300 0.84 16.84 -15.67
CA GLU A 300 2.27 16.83 -15.98
C GLU A 300 2.84 15.54 -15.44
N ILE A 301 3.34 14.67 -16.32
CA ILE A 301 3.80 13.33 -15.98
C ILE A 301 5.21 13.14 -16.54
N ASP A 302 6.17 12.97 -15.64
CA ASP A 302 7.55 12.62 -16.01
C ASP A 302 7.70 11.11 -16.30
N ASP A 303 8.90 10.69 -16.68
CA ASP A 303 9.16 9.30 -17.07
C ASP A 303 9.10 8.34 -15.87
N ASP A 304 9.48 8.78 -14.67
CA ASP A 304 9.41 7.98 -13.45
C ASP A 304 7.96 7.80 -13.01
N GLU A 305 7.14 8.86 -13.04
CA GLU A 305 5.70 8.80 -12.78
C GLU A 305 4.97 7.92 -13.81
N ALA A 306 5.35 8.03 -15.09
CA ALA A 306 4.83 7.20 -16.17
C ALA A 306 5.16 5.72 -15.93
N ALA A 307 6.39 5.41 -15.50
CA ALA A 307 6.80 4.04 -15.19
C ALA A 307 5.98 3.44 -14.04
N VAL A 308 5.67 4.23 -13.01
CA VAL A 308 4.83 3.78 -11.88
C VAL A 308 3.37 3.61 -12.30
N LEU A 309 2.80 4.56 -13.06
CA LEU A 309 1.44 4.47 -13.61
C LEU A 309 1.23 3.23 -14.48
N THR A 310 2.24 2.86 -15.28
CA THR A 310 2.19 1.70 -16.18
C THR A 310 2.72 0.42 -15.54
N SER A 311 3.20 0.47 -14.30
CA SER A 311 3.68 -0.70 -13.56
C SER A 311 2.59 -1.77 -13.43
N ARG A 312 2.98 -2.98 -13.06
CA ARG A 312 2.03 -4.08 -12.81
C ARG A 312 1.08 -3.84 -11.62
N ALA A 313 1.51 -3.01 -10.69
CA ALA A 313 0.67 -2.60 -9.56
C ALA A 313 -0.43 -1.62 -9.99
N ARG A 314 -0.16 -0.76 -10.98
CA ARG A 314 -1.07 0.32 -11.46
C ARG A 314 -1.74 1.04 -10.28
N PRO A 315 -0.95 1.66 -9.39
CA PRO A 315 -1.47 2.38 -8.24
C PRO A 315 -2.12 3.70 -8.68
N ILE A 316 -2.81 4.34 -7.74
CA ILE A 316 -3.15 5.75 -7.86
C ILE A 316 -1.86 6.55 -7.63
N VAL A 317 -1.41 7.29 -8.64
CA VAL A 317 -0.23 8.17 -8.55
C VAL A 317 -0.68 9.62 -8.41
N LEU A 318 -0.16 10.32 -7.39
CA LEU A 318 -0.43 11.74 -7.19
C LEU A 318 0.50 12.54 -8.10
N VAL A 319 -0.07 13.16 -9.14
CA VAL A 319 0.63 13.92 -10.19
C VAL A 319 0.12 15.34 -10.29
N ARG A 320 0.95 16.28 -10.78
CA ARG A 320 0.58 17.69 -10.90
C ARG A 320 -0.45 17.88 -12.01
N ARG A 321 -1.61 18.47 -11.66
CA ARG A 321 -2.69 18.80 -12.60
C ARG A 321 -2.18 19.78 -13.65
N ARG A 322 -2.41 19.50 -14.93
CA ARG A 322 -2.13 20.42 -16.03
C ARG A 322 -3.16 21.58 -16.02
N ALA A 323 -2.68 22.80 -16.31
CA ALA A 323 -3.59 23.93 -16.49
C ALA A 323 -4.56 23.64 -17.65
N GLY A 324 -5.87 23.88 -17.42
CA GLY A 324 -6.92 23.62 -18.41
C GLY A 324 -7.27 22.14 -18.61
N ALA A 325 -6.79 21.24 -17.76
CA ALA A 325 -7.19 19.82 -17.81
C ALA A 325 -8.71 19.67 -17.76
N PRO A 326 -9.31 18.80 -18.62
CA PRO A 326 -10.76 18.62 -18.73
C PRO A 326 -11.30 17.78 -17.56
N VAL A 327 -11.16 18.28 -16.34
CA VAL A 327 -11.60 17.62 -15.11
C VAL A 327 -12.35 18.61 -14.23
N ALA A 328 -13.47 18.19 -13.68
CA ALA A 328 -14.30 18.99 -12.80
C ALA A 328 -13.51 19.49 -11.57
N ALA A 329 -13.75 20.73 -11.16
CA ALA A 329 -13.10 21.30 -9.98
C ALA A 329 -13.42 20.51 -8.71
N ALA A 330 -14.62 19.97 -8.61
CA ALA A 330 -15.06 19.12 -7.52
C ALA A 330 -14.32 17.78 -7.42
N VAL A 331 -13.50 17.36 -8.39
CA VAL A 331 -12.66 16.15 -8.27
C VAL A 331 -11.57 16.33 -7.22
N ALA A 332 -10.90 17.48 -7.21
CA ALA A 332 -9.84 17.81 -6.26
C ALA A 332 -9.92 19.28 -5.86
N PRO A 333 -10.86 19.66 -4.96
CA PRO A 333 -11.10 21.05 -4.60
C PRO A 333 -9.85 21.69 -3.99
N GLY A 334 -9.40 22.79 -4.59
CA GLY A 334 -8.25 23.58 -4.11
C GLY A 334 -6.89 22.86 -4.23
N SER A 335 -6.84 21.65 -4.80
CA SER A 335 -5.59 20.89 -4.96
C SER A 335 -5.04 21.00 -6.39
N PRO A 336 -3.74 21.30 -6.57
CA PRO A 336 -3.07 21.19 -7.87
C PRO A 336 -2.70 19.73 -8.20
N TRP A 337 -2.94 18.79 -7.29
CA TRP A 337 -2.61 17.37 -7.47
C TRP A 337 -3.85 16.57 -7.85
N LEU A 338 -3.69 15.67 -8.83
CA LEU A 338 -4.67 14.67 -9.20
C LEU A 338 -4.13 13.29 -8.84
N GLY A 339 -4.99 12.44 -8.26
CA GLY A 339 -4.71 11.02 -8.15
C GLY A 339 -5.13 10.32 -9.45
N LEU A 340 -4.19 9.98 -10.33
CA LEU A 340 -4.47 9.28 -11.58
C LEU A 340 -4.15 7.80 -11.45
N LEU A 341 -4.95 6.95 -12.10
CA LEU A 341 -4.66 5.52 -12.27
C LEU A 341 -5.09 5.05 -13.65
N LEU A 342 -4.48 3.95 -14.12
CA LEU A 342 -4.83 3.31 -15.39
C LEU A 342 -5.69 2.07 -15.18
N PRO A 343 -6.46 1.60 -16.19
CA PRO A 343 -7.21 0.35 -16.15
C PRO A 343 -6.30 -0.82 -15.78
N TYR A 344 -6.67 -1.60 -14.77
CA TYR A 344 -5.90 -2.74 -14.29
C TYR A 344 -6.66 -4.07 -14.38
N SER A 345 -7.95 -4.04 -14.64
CA SER A 345 -8.78 -5.23 -14.88
C SER A 345 -9.35 -5.23 -16.30
N PRO A 346 -9.68 -6.40 -16.88
CA PRO A 346 -10.33 -6.45 -18.19
C PRO A 346 -11.63 -5.63 -18.24
N ILE A 347 -12.42 -5.63 -17.14
CA ILE A 347 -13.65 -4.83 -17.03
C ILE A 347 -13.36 -3.34 -17.22
N HIS A 348 -12.29 -2.83 -16.58
CA HIS A 348 -11.91 -1.43 -16.76
C HIS A 348 -11.52 -1.12 -18.21
N HIS A 349 -10.71 -1.99 -18.86
CA HIS A 349 -10.36 -1.81 -20.26
C HIS A 349 -11.60 -1.80 -21.16
N LEU A 350 -12.58 -2.67 -20.90
CA LEU A 350 -13.84 -2.72 -21.66
C LEU A 350 -14.70 -1.47 -21.45
N LEU A 351 -14.73 -0.90 -20.22
CA LEU A 351 -15.44 0.36 -19.94
C LEU A 351 -14.88 1.56 -20.71
N PHE A 352 -13.58 1.57 -20.98
CA PHE A 352 -12.90 2.63 -21.73
C PHE A 352 -12.77 2.34 -23.24
N ALA A 353 -13.28 1.20 -23.72
CA ALA A 353 -13.23 0.83 -25.12
C ALA A 353 -14.60 1.00 -25.79
N PRO A 354 -14.65 1.32 -27.09
CA PRO A 354 -15.89 1.31 -27.86
C PRO A 354 -16.57 -0.06 -27.80
N VAL A 355 -17.89 -0.07 -27.70
CA VAL A 355 -18.69 -1.30 -27.80
C VAL A 355 -19.03 -1.54 -29.27
N PRO A 356 -18.78 -2.73 -29.83
CA PRO A 356 -19.12 -3.04 -31.22
C PRO A 356 -20.60 -2.79 -31.51
N GLY A 357 -20.89 -2.08 -32.61
CA GLY A 357 -22.27 -1.74 -33.00
C GLY A 357 -22.91 -0.58 -32.22
N SER A 358 -22.19 0.08 -31.33
CA SER A 358 -22.65 1.29 -30.63
C SER A 358 -21.97 2.54 -31.20
N ASP A 359 -22.77 3.55 -31.54
CA ASP A 359 -22.25 4.89 -31.94
C ASP A 359 -21.86 5.77 -30.75
N ARG A 360 -22.03 5.27 -29.50
CA ARG A 360 -21.69 6.02 -28.30
C ARG A 360 -20.18 6.04 -28.08
N PRO A 361 -19.56 7.24 -27.88
CA PRO A 361 -18.15 7.30 -27.53
C PRO A 361 -17.91 6.70 -26.13
N ALA A 362 -16.84 5.93 -26.00
CA ALA A 362 -16.38 5.45 -24.71
C ALA A 362 -15.86 6.62 -23.84
N PRO A 363 -15.99 6.57 -22.50
CA PRO A 363 -15.45 7.59 -21.62
C PRO A 363 -13.92 7.64 -21.72
N GLU A 364 -13.33 8.83 -21.55
CA GLU A 364 -11.87 9.01 -21.51
C GLU A 364 -11.34 9.05 -20.07
N ALA A 365 -12.14 9.54 -19.14
CA ALA A 365 -11.80 9.68 -17.73
C ALA A 365 -13.04 9.49 -16.85
N LEU A 366 -12.90 8.71 -15.80
CA LEU A 366 -13.93 8.46 -14.81
C LEU A 366 -13.36 8.75 -13.41
N VAL A 367 -14.11 9.44 -12.56
CA VAL A 367 -13.89 9.31 -11.13
C VAL A 367 -13.98 7.82 -10.79
N MET A 368 -13.02 7.31 -10.03
CA MET A 368 -13.00 5.92 -9.59
C MET A 368 -12.61 5.89 -8.11
N THR A 369 -13.62 5.79 -7.25
CA THR A 369 -13.41 5.81 -5.79
C THR A 369 -14.01 4.58 -5.14
N SER A 370 -13.45 4.14 -4.00
CA SER A 370 -13.99 3.00 -3.24
C SER A 370 -15.49 3.18 -2.96
N ALA A 371 -16.28 2.10 -3.12
CA ALA A 371 -17.70 2.12 -2.85
C ALA A 371 -17.96 1.89 -1.35
N ASN A 372 -18.04 2.98 -0.60
CA ASN A 372 -18.31 3.05 0.84
C ASN A 372 -18.79 4.47 1.18
N LEU A 373 -19.41 4.64 2.32
CA LEU A 373 -19.46 5.97 2.97
C LEU A 373 -18.04 6.33 3.41
N SER A 374 -17.76 7.62 3.59
CA SER A 374 -16.44 8.05 4.09
C SER A 374 -16.14 7.35 5.41
N ASP A 375 -14.88 6.92 5.56
CA ASP A 375 -14.33 6.27 6.75
C ASP A 375 -14.91 4.87 7.09
N GLU A 376 -15.69 4.27 6.18
CA GLU A 376 -16.11 2.87 6.24
C GLU A 376 -15.25 1.96 5.34
N PRO A 377 -15.24 0.63 5.58
CA PRO A 377 -14.56 -0.31 4.68
C PRO A 377 -15.25 -0.39 3.31
N ILE A 378 -14.45 -0.72 2.27
CA ILE A 378 -14.95 -0.94 0.92
C ILE A 378 -15.99 -2.07 0.86
N CYS A 379 -17.09 -1.86 0.14
CA CYS A 379 -18.05 -2.91 -0.21
C CYS A 379 -17.40 -3.92 -1.14
N TYR A 380 -17.56 -5.23 -0.89
CA TYR A 380 -16.96 -6.28 -1.72
C TYR A 380 -17.83 -7.50 -1.96
N THR A 381 -18.91 -7.68 -1.18
CA THR A 381 -19.89 -8.75 -1.39
C THR A 381 -21.12 -8.24 -2.09
N GLU A 382 -21.87 -9.12 -2.77
CA GLU A 382 -23.16 -8.80 -3.39
C GLU A 382 -24.17 -8.33 -2.33
N ARG A 383 -24.09 -8.87 -1.12
CA ARG A 383 -24.93 -8.48 0.01
C ARG A 383 -24.62 -7.05 0.44
N ASP A 384 -23.33 -6.71 0.64
CA ASP A 384 -22.93 -5.33 0.97
C ASP A 384 -23.41 -4.35 -0.11
N ALA A 385 -23.29 -4.75 -1.39
CA ALA A 385 -23.72 -3.94 -2.51
C ALA A 385 -25.24 -3.69 -2.47
N ALA A 386 -26.03 -4.72 -2.19
CA ALA A 386 -27.48 -4.59 -2.10
C ALA A 386 -27.93 -3.72 -0.90
N GLU A 387 -27.27 -3.88 0.26
CA GLU A 387 -27.65 -3.18 1.49
C GLU A 387 -27.15 -1.73 1.55
N ARG A 388 -25.96 -1.42 0.97
CA ARG A 388 -25.25 -0.15 1.21
C ARG A 388 -25.13 0.74 -0.03
N LEU A 389 -25.14 0.20 -1.25
CA LEU A 389 -24.87 1.00 -2.44
C LEU A 389 -26.10 1.69 -3.03
N GLY A 390 -27.33 1.31 -2.63
CA GLY A 390 -28.56 1.90 -3.18
C GLY A 390 -28.68 3.42 -2.99
N ALA A 391 -28.09 3.97 -1.90
CA ALA A 391 -28.04 5.42 -1.67
C ALA A 391 -26.84 6.11 -2.37
N LEU A 392 -25.84 5.36 -2.79
CA LEU A 392 -24.57 5.88 -3.34
C LEU A 392 -24.51 5.81 -4.87
N ALA A 393 -25.11 4.79 -5.47
CA ALA A 393 -25.04 4.51 -6.90
C ALA A 393 -26.43 4.42 -7.54
N ASP A 394 -26.53 4.88 -8.80
CA ASP A 394 -27.76 4.81 -9.60
C ASP A 394 -27.88 3.49 -10.36
N ALA A 395 -26.73 2.80 -10.56
CA ALA A 395 -26.64 1.53 -11.25
C ALA A 395 -25.44 0.71 -10.75
N VAL A 396 -25.44 -0.59 -11.02
CA VAL A 396 -24.39 -1.53 -10.61
C VAL A 396 -23.97 -2.38 -11.81
N LEU A 397 -22.67 -2.37 -12.11
CA LEU A 397 -22.00 -3.32 -12.99
C LEU A 397 -21.32 -4.36 -12.11
N ASP A 398 -21.89 -5.56 -12.09
CA ASP A 398 -21.57 -6.63 -11.15
C ASP A 398 -21.07 -7.89 -11.85
N HIS A 399 -20.52 -8.83 -11.10
CA HIS A 399 -20.14 -10.16 -11.56
C HIS A 399 -20.22 -11.20 -10.43
N ASP A 400 -20.41 -12.46 -10.80
CA ASP A 400 -20.59 -13.58 -9.88
C ASP A 400 -19.29 -14.19 -9.33
N ARG A 401 -18.07 -13.71 -9.71
CA ARG A 401 -16.83 -14.13 -9.07
C ARG A 401 -16.74 -13.51 -7.67
N PRO A 402 -16.69 -14.33 -6.59
CA PRO A 402 -16.55 -13.79 -5.24
C PRO A 402 -15.18 -13.15 -5.01
N ILE A 403 -15.17 -12.07 -4.24
CA ILE A 403 -13.95 -11.49 -3.64
C ILE A 403 -13.82 -12.11 -2.25
N HIS A 404 -12.72 -12.84 -2.01
CA HIS A 404 -12.49 -13.49 -0.73
C HIS A 404 -11.80 -12.55 0.28
N ILE A 405 -10.80 -11.82 -0.18
CA ILE A 405 -10.07 -10.82 0.61
C ILE A 405 -10.27 -9.45 -0.04
N PRO A 406 -10.95 -8.50 0.62
CA PRO A 406 -11.08 -7.16 0.07
C PRO A 406 -9.72 -6.44 0.05
N CYS A 407 -9.51 -5.60 -0.96
CA CYS A 407 -8.27 -4.85 -1.13
C CYS A 407 -8.54 -3.53 -1.87
N ASP A 408 -8.33 -2.41 -1.18
CA ASP A 408 -8.48 -1.06 -1.76
C ASP A 408 -7.29 -0.72 -2.67
N ASP A 409 -7.37 0.35 -3.45
CA ASP A 409 -6.28 0.79 -4.32
C ASP A 409 -5.14 1.43 -3.53
N SER A 410 -3.91 1.15 -3.93
CA SER A 410 -2.71 1.82 -3.40
C SER A 410 -2.61 3.25 -3.91
N VAL A 411 -2.03 4.13 -3.09
CA VAL A 411 -1.77 5.53 -3.43
C VAL A 411 -0.29 5.80 -3.20
N VAL A 412 0.37 6.37 -4.20
CA VAL A 412 1.80 6.69 -4.16
C VAL A 412 2.10 8.09 -4.71
N ARG A 413 3.22 8.67 -4.29
CA ARG A 413 3.89 9.79 -4.97
C ARG A 413 5.24 9.30 -5.51
N VAL A 414 5.73 9.94 -6.57
CA VAL A 414 7.10 9.74 -7.04
C VAL A 414 7.95 10.90 -6.54
N VAL A 415 9.03 10.57 -5.83
CA VAL A 415 9.94 11.55 -5.24
C VAL A 415 11.37 11.18 -5.64
N ASP A 416 12.00 12.01 -6.48
CA ASP A 416 13.35 11.81 -6.97
C ASP A 416 13.59 10.40 -7.55
N GLY A 417 12.72 10.00 -8.47
CA GLY A 417 12.77 8.72 -9.17
C GLY A 417 12.39 7.49 -8.33
N ARG A 418 11.75 7.69 -7.16
CA ARG A 418 11.36 6.58 -6.25
C ARG A 418 9.93 6.72 -5.78
N GLU A 419 9.27 5.59 -5.61
CA GLU A 419 7.95 5.56 -5.01
C GLU A 419 8.01 5.92 -3.52
N LEU A 420 7.12 6.82 -3.09
CA LEU A 420 6.79 7.10 -1.70
C LEU A 420 5.36 6.63 -1.47
N PRO A 421 5.13 5.51 -0.77
CA PRO A 421 3.79 5.04 -0.48
C PRO A 421 3.04 5.99 0.45
N ILE A 422 1.80 6.33 0.10
CA ILE A 422 0.84 7.04 0.95
C ILE A 422 -0.16 6.04 1.56
N ARG A 423 -0.58 5.07 0.75
CA ARG A 423 -1.40 3.92 1.13
C ARG A 423 -0.87 2.69 0.42
N ARG A 424 -0.57 1.63 1.18
CA ARG A 424 -0.11 0.35 0.65
C ARG A 424 -1.26 -0.66 0.68
N SER A 425 -1.70 -1.11 -0.50
CA SER A 425 -2.83 -2.02 -0.65
C SER A 425 -2.68 -2.85 -1.93
N ARG A 426 -3.64 -2.85 -2.87
CA ARG A 426 -3.60 -3.61 -4.13
C ARG A 426 -2.31 -3.36 -4.92
N GLY A 427 -1.72 -4.42 -5.43
CA GLY A 427 -0.45 -4.41 -6.17
C GLY A 427 0.80 -4.51 -5.29
N TYR A 428 0.69 -4.22 -3.99
CA TYR A 428 1.79 -4.26 -3.03
C TYR A 428 1.54 -5.22 -1.86
N ALA A 429 0.35 -5.19 -1.27
CA ALA A 429 -0.03 -6.15 -0.23
C ALA A 429 -0.41 -7.50 -0.86
N PRO A 430 -0.05 -8.63 -0.25
CA PRO A 430 0.64 -8.83 1.03
C PRO A 430 2.14 -9.14 0.89
N LEU A 431 2.85 -8.52 -0.07
CA LEU A 431 4.29 -8.77 -0.21
C LEU A 431 5.01 -8.51 1.12
N PRO A 432 5.85 -9.45 1.59
CA PRO A 432 6.52 -9.30 2.87
C PRO A 432 7.70 -8.30 2.81
N VAL A 433 8.03 -7.75 3.98
CA VAL A 433 9.29 -7.07 4.24
C VAL A 433 10.24 -8.07 4.90
N ASP A 434 11.48 -8.14 4.44
CA ASP A 434 12.52 -8.98 5.05
C ASP A 434 13.00 -8.36 6.36
N ILE A 435 12.85 -9.09 7.45
CA ILE A 435 13.25 -8.69 8.80
C ILE A 435 14.25 -9.68 9.42
N ALA A 436 14.91 -10.52 8.61
CA ALA A 436 15.85 -11.52 9.09
C ALA A 436 17.00 -10.91 9.93
N ALA A 437 17.37 -9.65 9.65
CA ALA A 437 18.34 -8.90 10.47
C ALA A 437 17.88 -8.67 11.93
N ALA A 438 16.57 -8.81 12.23
CA ALA A 438 16.05 -8.73 13.60
C ALA A 438 16.29 -9.99 14.44
N THR A 439 16.76 -11.10 13.84
CA THR A 439 16.76 -12.42 14.49
C THR A 439 18.13 -13.07 14.59
N ASP A 440 19.21 -12.42 14.16
CA ASP A 440 20.57 -12.99 14.12
C ASP A 440 20.61 -14.42 13.54
N GLY A 441 19.74 -14.70 12.55
CA GLY A 441 19.61 -16.02 11.91
C GLY A 441 18.76 -17.04 12.68
N THR A 442 18.20 -16.68 13.83
CA THR A 442 17.22 -17.53 14.55
C THR A 442 15.80 -17.31 13.98
N ALA A 443 14.91 -18.29 14.16
CA ALA A 443 13.52 -18.12 13.74
C ALA A 443 12.82 -17.07 14.59
N ALA A 444 12.32 -15.99 13.96
CA ALA A 444 11.50 -15.01 14.66
C ALA A 444 10.20 -15.64 15.17
N PRO A 445 9.77 -15.33 16.41
CA PRO A 445 8.46 -15.77 16.86
C PRO A 445 7.36 -15.13 15.99
N PRO A 446 6.26 -15.84 15.69
CA PRO A 446 5.10 -15.25 15.03
C PRO A 446 4.47 -14.17 15.92
N VAL A 447 4.56 -12.91 15.52
CA VAL A 447 4.01 -11.73 16.20
C VAL A 447 2.88 -11.15 15.36
N LEU A 448 1.73 -10.85 15.97
CA LEU A 448 0.69 -10.02 15.38
C LEU A 448 0.76 -8.62 15.99
N ALA A 449 1.15 -7.64 15.18
CA ALA A 449 1.08 -6.21 15.51
C ALA A 449 -0.19 -5.60 14.91
N VAL A 450 -0.95 -4.88 15.73
CA VAL A 450 -2.31 -4.41 15.38
C VAL A 450 -2.37 -3.00 14.78
N GLY A 451 -1.24 -2.30 14.70
CA GLY A 451 -1.15 -0.96 14.10
C GLY A 451 -1.72 0.16 14.95
N GLY A 452 -1.96 1.30 14.33
CA GLY A 452 -2.57 2.49 14.93
C GLY A 452 -4.09 2.54 14.81
N GLU A 453 -4.67 3.67 15.20
CA GLU A 453 -6.11 3.93 15.12
C GLU A 453 -6.53 4.46 13.75
N LEU A 454 -5.72 5.35 13.15
CA LEU A 454 -5.96 5.92 11.82
C LEU A 454 -5.15 5.19 10.77
N LYS A 455 -5.65 5.13 9.53
CA LYS A 455 -5.01 4.45 8.40
C LYS A 455 -4.53 3.03 8.75
N ASN A 456 -5.30 2.35 9.57
CA ASN A 456 -4.92 1.07 10.16
C ASN A 456 -4.43 0.07 9.10
N THR A 457 -3.36 -0.59 9.47
CA THR A 457 -2.85 -1.85 8.94
C THR A 457 -2.43 -2.72 10.11
N PHE A 458 -2.36 -4.02 9.92
CA PHE A 458 -1.71 -4.91 10.87
C PHE A 458 -0.53 -5.62 10.21
N CYS A 459 0.36 -6.19 11.01
CA CYS A 459 1.51 -6.93 10.53
C CYS A 459 1.64 -8.26 11.26
N LEU A 460 1.85 -9.34 10.49
CA LEU A 460 2.10 -10.68 11.04
C LEU A 460 3.51 -11.12 10.63
N THR A 461 4.35 -11.50 11.60
CA THR A 461 5.69 -12.04 11.31
C THR A 461 5.65 -13.56 11.17
N ASP A 462 6.46 -14.09 10.25
CA ASP A 462 6.62 -15.51 9.99
C ASP A 462 7.99 -15.78 9.36
N GLY A 463 8.82 -16.56 10.03
CA GLY A 463 10.10 -17.03 9.49
C GLY A 463 11.08 -15.94 9.02
N GLY A 464 11.17 -14.80 9.71
CA GLY A 464 12.04 -13.68 9.32
C GLY A 464 11.45 -12.78 8.23
N LEU A 465 10.16 -12.92 7.95
CA LEU A 465 9.37 -12.09 7.05
C LEU A 465 8.24 -11.39 7.83
N ALA A 466 7.96 -10.13 7.48
CA ALA A 466 6.86 -9.34 8.04
C ALA A 466 5.80 -9.08 6.95
N TYR A 467 4.61 -9.59 7.16
CA TYR A 467 3.48 -9.50 6.22
C TYR A 467 2.55 -8.37 6.68
N CYS A 468 2.72 -7.19 6.10
CA CYS A 468 1.81 -6.08 6.34
C CYS A 468 0.53 -6.27 5.54
N SER A 469 -0.62 -6.08 6.19
CA SER A 469 -1.92 -6.17 5.54
C SER A 469 -2.13 -5.12 4.46
N ALA A 470 -3.15 -5.28 3.64
CA ALA A 470 -3.74 -4.17 2.92
C ALA A 470 -4.31 -3.14 3.91
N HIS A 471 -4.49 -1.89 3.46
CA HIS A 471 -5.14 -0.85 4.24
C HIS A 471 -6.53 -1.29 4.71
N VAL A 472 -6.78 -1.17 6.02
CA VAL A 472 -8.08 -1.50 6.64
C VAL A 472 -8.94 -0.25 6.76
N GLY A 473 -8.37 0.87 7.20
CA GLY A 473 -9.05 2.15 7.38
C GLY A 473 -8.95 2.69 8.81
N ASP A 474 -9.76 3.70 9.11
CA ASP A 474 -9.81 4.31 10.43
C ASP A 474 -10.71 3.51 11.36
N MET A 475 -10.22 3.16 12.55
CA MET A 475 -10.85 2.18 13.44
C MET A 475 -12.11 2.71 14.18
N GLY A 476 -12.47 3.97 13.96
CA GLY A 476 -13.59 4.64 14.66
C GLY A 476 -15.00 4.10 14.38
N SER A 477 -15.16 3.06 13.54
CA SER A 477 -16.45 2.44 13.23
C SER A 477 -16.46 0.94 13.55
N TRP A 478 -17.67 0.43 13.88
CA TRP A 478 -17.88 -1.01 14.09
C TRP A 478 -17.62 -1.84 12.84
N GLU A 479 -17.94 -1.27 11.67
CA GLU A 479 -17.71 -1.87 10.36
C GLU A 479 -16.23 -2.08 10.10
N THR A 480 -15.39 -1.10 10.43
CA THR A 480 -13.93 -1.19 10.26
C THR A 480 -13.34 -2.18 11.26
N LEU A 481 -13.79 -2.20 12.51
CA LEU A 481 -13.33 -3.19 13.49
C LEU A 481 -13.63 -4.63 13.01
N ARG A 482 -14.84 -4.87 12.49
CA ARG A 482 -15.20 -6.17 11.90
C ARG A 482 -14.37 -6.50 10.64
N ALA A 483 -14.08 -5.52 9.81
CA ALA A 483 -13.20 -5.72 8.65
C ALA A 483 -11.79 -6.09 9.08
N PHE A 484 -11.26 -5.43 10.10
CA PHE A 484 -9.99 -5.74 10.75
C PHE A 484 -9.96 -7.18 11.28
N GLU A 485 -10.96 -7.59 12.08
CA GLU A 485 -11.06 -8.95 12.60
C GLU A 485 -11.08 -10.02 11.51
N ARG A 486 -11.86 -9.78 10.44
CA ARG A 486 -11.89 -10.69 9.28
C ARG A 486 -10.53 -10.77 8.59
N ALA A 487 -9.88 -9.63 8.36
CA ALA A 487 -8.59 -9.57 7.68
C ALA A 487 -7.48 -10.27 8.51
N VAL A 488 -7.44 -10.04 9.83
CA VAL A 488 -6.55 -10.78 10.74
C VAL A 488 -6.81 -12.28 10.66
N GLY A 489 -8.09 -12.70 10.76
CA GLY A 489 -8.46 -14.11 10.67
C GLY A 489 -8.12 -14.75 9.32
N GLN A 490 -8.18 -14.02 8.21
CA GLN A 490 -7.76 -14.49 6.89
C GLN A 490 -6.24 -14.64 6.80
N MET A 491 -5.49 -13.64 7.27
CA MET A 491 -4.02 -13.69 7.23
C MET A 491 -3.47 -14.80 8.12
N THR A 492 -4.00 -15.00 9.33
CA THR A 492 -3.57 -16.08 10.23
C THR A 492 -3.90 -17.48 9.72
N ARG A 493 -4.93 -17.63 8.89
CA ARG A 493 -5.20 -18.92 8.19
C ARG A 493 -4.18 -19.21 7.09
N LEU A 494 -3.63 -18.16 6.45
CA LEU A 494 -2.61 -18.29 5.41
C LEU A 494 -1.19 -18.41 5.99
N ARG A 495 -1.01 -18.19 7.31
CA ARG A 495 0.28 -18.12 8.00
C ARG A 495 0.22 -18.90 9.32
N GLN A 496 1.26 -18.71 10.13
CA GLN A 496 1.28 -19.28 11.47
C GLN A 496 0.41 -18.47 12.45
N GLN A 497 -0.10 -19.15 13.48
CA GLN A 497 -0.81 -18.49 14.57
C GLN A 497 0.18 -17.64 15.40
N PRO A 498 -0.15 -16.40 15.73
CA PRO A 498 0.73 -15.55 16.51
C PRO A 498 0.84 -16.08 17.95
N VAL A 499 2.06 -16.11 18.46
CA VAL A 499 2.36 -16.46 19.87
C VAL A 499 2.56 -15.22 20.74
N ARG A 500 2.69 -14.04 20.14
CA ARG A 500 2.80 -12.72 20.79
C ARG A 500 1.93 -11.72 20.03
N LEU A 501 1.52 -10.65 20.75
CA LEU A 501 0.86 -9.49 20.17
C LEU A 501 1.69 -8.23 20.41
N ALA A 502 1.55 -7.24 19.53
CA ALA A 502 2.10 -5.92 19.74
C ALA A 502 1.04 -4.85 19.39
N ALA A 503 0.97 -3.80 20.21
CA ALA A 503 0.01 -2.72 20.05
C ALA A 503 0.67 -1.37 20.39
N ASP A 504 0.02 -0.27 20.01
CA ASP A 504 0.40 1.07 20.41
C ASP A 504 0.22 1.26 21.94
N MET A 505 1.05 2.12 22.51
CA MET A 505 0.94 2.48 23.93
C MET A 505 -0.30 3.31 24.25
N HIS A 506 -0.97 3.90 23.25
CA HIS A 506 -2.13 4.77 23.47
C HIS A 506 -3.29 4.01 24.11
N PRO A 507 -3.73 4.39 25.36
CA PRO A 507 -4.69 3.60 26.12
C PRO A 507 -6.12 3.61 25.56
N GLY A 508 -6.46 4.60 24.73
CA GLY A 508 -7.79 4.76 24.13
C GLY A 508 -7.90 4.21 22.70
N TYR A 509 -6.88 3.52 22.16
CA TYR A 509 -6.99 2.94 20.82
C TYR A 509 -7.80 1.65 20.84
N LEU A 510 -8.78 1.54 19.94
CA LEU A 510 -9.60 0.33 19.78
C LEU A 510 -8.75 -0.88 19.37
N THR A 511 -7.69 -0.66 18.60
CA THR A 511 -6.73 -1.70 18.24
C THR A 511 -6.01 -2.27 19.46
N ARG A 512 -5.59 -1.42 20.41
CA ARG A 512 -4.98 -1.85 21.68
C ARG A 512 -6.00 -2.62 22.54
N GLU A 513 -7.19 -2.08 22.73
CA GLU A 513 -8.25 -2.74 23.49
C GLU A 513 -8.58 -4.13 22.89
N TRP A 514 -8.62 -4.22 21.56
CA TRP A 514 -8.80 -5.49 20.87
C TRP A 514 -7.64 -6.46 21.17
N ALA A 515 -6.38 -6.00 21.09
CA ALA A 515 -5.20 -6.82 21.37
C ALA A 515 -5.21 -7.33 22.83
N GLU A 516 -5.55 -6.49 23.79
CA GLU A 516 -5.68 -6.86 25.21
C GLU A 516 -6.74 -7.97 25.40
N ARG A 517 -7.91 -7.83 24.75
CA ARG A 517 -8.97 -8.87 24.81
C ARG A 517 -8.55 -10.17 24.12
N GLN A 518 -7.78 -10.10 23.05
CA GLN A 518 -7.36 -11.27 22.26
C GLN A 518 -6.07 -11.91 22.80
N ALA A 519 -5.38 -11.30 23.74
CA ALA A 519 -4.09 -11.80 24.25
C ALA A 519 -4.19 -13.23 24.77
N GLY A 520 -5.25 -13.57 25.54
CA GLY A 520 -5.52 -14.95 25.97
C GLY A 520 -4.34 -15.60 26.68
N GLY A 521 -3.56 -14.83 27.47
CA GLY A 521 -2.36 -15.30 28.16
C GLY A 521 -1.07 -15.22 27.31
N ARG A 522 -1.13 -14.84 26.04
CA ARG A 522 0.05 -14.54 25.22
C ARG A 522 0.66 -13.19 25.64
N PRO A 523 1.98 -13.00 25.53
CA PRO A 523 2.61 -11.72 25.76
C PRO A 523 2.04 -10.64 24.82
N LEU A 524 1.81 -9.44 25.37
CA LEU A 524 1.41 -8.25 24.65
C LEU A 524 2.46 -7.15 24.87
N ASP A 525 3.15 -6.75 23.83
CA ASP A 525 4.14 -5.68 23.87
C ASP A 525 3.47 -4.35 23.50
N LEU A 526 3.57 -3.36 24.39
CA LEU A 526 3.12 -1.99 24.11
C LEU A 526 4.30 -1.19 23.57
N VAL A 527 4.20 -0.77 22.32
CA VAL A 527 5.27 -0.11 21.58
C VAL A 527 4.99 1.39 21.47
N GLN A 528 5.98 2.21 21.80
CA GLN A 528 5.86 3.66 21.65
C GLN A 528 5.72 4.03 20.16
N HIS A 529 4.76 4.88 19.84
CA HIS A 529 4.33 5.25 18.49
C HIS A 529 5.48 5.70 17.58
N HIS A 530 6.23 6.72 17.97
CA HIS A 530 7.32 7.28 17.17
C HIS A 530 8.53 6.34 17.05
N HIS A 531 8.78 5.52 18.07
CA HIS A 531 9.76 4.45 17.99
C HIS A 531 9.36 3.40 16.94
N ALA A 532 8.07 3.03 16.88
CA ALA A 532 7.59 2.12 15.85
C ALA A 532 7.79 2.69 14.43
N HIS A 533 7.52 3.98 14.20
CA HIS A 533 7.83 4.65 12.93
C HIS A 533 9.31 4.52 12.54
N LEU A 534 10.23 4.80 13.48
CA LEU A 534 11.67 4.72 13.20
C LEU A 534 12.12 3.28 12.90
N VAL A 535 11.66 2.32 13.71
CA VAL A 535 12.01 0.90 13.51
C VAL A 535 11.41 0.36 12.21
N SER A 536 10.22 0.78 11.83
CA SER A 536 9.60 0.46 10.53
C SER A 536 10.51 0.89 9.36
N LEU A 537 11.02 2.12 9.40
CA LEU A 537 11.95 2.64 8.39
C LEU A 537 13.27 1.86 8.35
N LEU A 538 13.86 1.58 9.51
CA LEU A 538 15.10 0.80 9.58
C LEU A 538 14.91 -0.63 9.06
N ALA A 539 13.77 -1.25 9.38
CA ALA A 539 13.43 -2.61 8.97
C ALA A 539 13.32 -2.73 7.43
N GLU A 540 12.58 -1.84 6.78
CA GLU A 540 12.42 -1.91 5.31
C GLU A 540 13.74 -1.69 4.54
N HIS A 541 14.73 -1.05 5.19
CA HIS A 541 16.06 -0.84 4.64
C HIS A 541 17.08 -1.91 5.04
N GLY A 542 16.69 -2.89 5.88
CA GLY A 542 17.61 -3.91 6.40
C GLY A 542 18.72 -3.32 7.29
N ARG A 543 18.45 -2.20 7.99
CA ARG A 543 19.43 -1.46 8.80
C ARG A 543 19.16 -1.58 10.30
N LEU A 544 18.44 -2.63 10.71
CA LEU A 544 18.26 -2.96 12.13
C LEU A 544 19.60 -3.28 12.78
N GLY A 545 19.79 -2.85 14.02
CA GLY A 545 21.04 -3.03 14.76
C GLY A 545 22.14 -2.01 14.44
N GLU A 546 21.93 -1.12 13.46
CA GLU A 546 22.86 0.00 13.21
C GLU A 546 22.43 1.22 14.04
N PRO A 547 23.39 1.91 14.72
CA PRO A 547 23.10 3.16 15.38
C PRO A 547 22.56 4.19 14.40
N ALA A 548 21.40 4.78 14.71
CA ALA A 548 20.74 5.76 13.86
C ALA A 548 20.07 6.88 14.68
N VAL A 549 19.92 8.04 14.06
CA VAL A 549 19.07 9.14 14.56
C VAL A 549 17.80 9.19 13.70
N GLY A 550 16.63 9.10 14.32
CA GLY A 550 15.33 9.27 13.68
C GLY A 550 14.80 10.67 13.90
N VAL A 551 14.47 11.37 12.83
CA VAL A 551 13.59 12.54 12.86
C VAL A 551 12.19 12.01 12.60
N VAL A 552 11.35 11.99 13.63
CA VAL A 552 10.02 11.38 13.59
C VAL A 552 8.98 12.47 13.75
N PHE A 553 8.49 13.00 12.62
CA PHE A 553 7.54 14.09 12.60
C PHE A 553 6.14 13.61 12.21
N ASP A 554 5.20 13.79 13.13
CA ASP A 554 3.85 13.28 12.97
C ASP A 554 2.77 14.26 13.45
N GLY A 555 1.51 13.87 13.20
CA GLY A 555 0.34 14.59 13.65
C GLY A 555 0.12 14.48 15.15
N THR A 556 0.05 13.26 15.68
CA THR A 556 -0.09 12.95 17.10
C THR A 556 0.32 11.52 17.39
N GLY A 557 1.02 11.28 18.49
CA GLY A 557 1.30 9.95 19.01
C GLY A 557 1.43 10.00 20.53
N TYR A 558 1.18 8.87 21.21
CA TYR A 558 1.23 8.82 22.66
C TYR A 558 2.67 8.74 23.16
N GLY A 559 3.10 9.71 23.99
CA GLY A 559 4.40 9.76 24.60
C GLY A 559 4.53 8.87 25.82
N THR A 560 5.77 8.44 26.15
CA THR A 560 6.06 7.68 27.37
C THR A 560 5.85 8.48 28.65
N ASP A 561 5.77 9.81 28.53
CA ASP A 561 5.51 10.78 29.59
C ASP A 561 4.04 11.18 29.69
N GLY A 562 3.14 10.49 28.96
CA GLY A 562 1.70 10.78 28.95
C GLY A 562 1.30 12.04 28.17
N THR A 563 2.26 12.68 27.48
CA THR A 563 2.00 13.85 26.61
C THR A 563 1.77 13.43 25.16
N VAL A 564 1.31 14.36 24.33
CA VAL A 564 1.18 14.15 22.89
C VAL A 564 2.51 14.49 22.20
N TRP A 565 3.11 13.50 21.58
CA TRP A 565 4.33 13.64 20.78
C TRP A 565 4.00 13.83 19.30
N GLY A 566 5.01 14.24 18.50
CA GLY A 566 4.91 14.34 17.04
C GLY A 566 5.97 15.25 16.40
N GLY A 567 6.95 15.72 17.16
CA GLY A 567 8.10 16.48 16.65
C GLY A 567 9.40 15.97 17.29
N GLU A 568 9.69 14.66 17.17
CA GLU A 568 10.65 13.94 17.99
C GLU A 568 11.95 13.64 17.25
N ILE A 569 13.06 13.75 17.97
CA ILE A 569 14.37 13.28 17.53
C ILE A 569 14.74 12.12 18.45
N LEU A 570 14.80 10.91 17.87
CA LEU A 570 15.04 9.66 18.59
C LEU A 570 16.41 9.09 18.20
N ALA A 571 17.18 8.61 19.16
CA ALA A 571 18.39 7.84 18.90
C ALA A 571 18.16 6.37 19.21
N VAL A 572 18.58 5.48 18.31
CA VAL A 572 18.64 4.03 18.51
C VAL A 572 20.07 3.54 18.34
N GLY A 573 20.46 2.55 19.14
CA GLY A 573 21.75 1.88 19.06
C GLY A 573 21.66 0.50 18.40
N ALA A 574 22.63 -0.36 18.71
CA ALA A 574 22.65 -1.76 18.26
C ALA A 574 21.40 -2.55 18.71
N ARG A 575 20.69 -2.11 19.74
CA ARG A 575 19.40 -2.63 20.18
C ARG A 575 18.29 -1.74 19.70
N SER A 576 17.84 -1.94 18.46
CA SER A 576 16.81 -1.10 17.83
C SER A 576 15.44 -1.16 18.53
N HIS A 577 15.19 -2.11 19.46
CA HIS A 577 13.98 -2.16 20.31
C HIS A 577 14.02 -1.20 21.50
N ARG A 578 15.12 -0.45 21.68
CA ARG A 578 15.28 0.60 22.72
C ARG A 578 15.63 1.91 22.03
N PHE A 579 15.13 3.01 22.56
CA PHE A 579 15.38 4.34 22.04
C PHE A 579 15.66 5.33 23.17
N THR A 580 16.26 6.45 22.79
CA THR A 580 16.43 7.62 23.66
C THR A 580 15.87 8.84 22.91
N ARG A 581 15.03 9.63 23.58
CA ARG A 581 14.56 10.93 23.08
C ARG A 581 15.70 11.95 23.25
N VAL A 582 16.35 12.32 22.15
CA VAL A 582 17.54 13.21 22.15
C VAL A 582 17.22 14.64 21.70
N GLY A 583 16.01 14.87 21.22
CA GLY A 583 15.50 16.17 20.85
C GLY A 583 13.99 16.15 20.61
N ARG A 584 13.36 17.33 20.60
CA ARG A 584 11.92 17.46 20.40
C ARG A 584 11.53 18.90 20.02
N LEU A 585 10.33 19.06 19.51
CA LEU A 585 9.68 20.35 19.48
C LEU A 585 9.29 20.80 20.91
N ALA A 586 9.39 22.07 21.23
CA ALA A 586 8.91 22.60 22.51
C ALA A 586 7.40 22.36 22.63
N THR A 587 6.97 21.99 23.83
CA THR A 587 5.55 21.68 24.08
C THR A 587 4.69 22.93 24.08
N VAL A 588 3.55 22.84 23.40
CA VAL A 588 2.48 23.84 23.42
C VAL A 588 1.18 23.12 23.83
N PRO A 589 0.29 23.73 24.63
CA PRO A 589 -0.96 23.10 24.99
C PRO A 589 -1.80 22.73 23.76
N LEU A 590 -2.37 21.50 23.75
CA LEU A 590 -3.37 21.05 22.78
C LEU A 590 -4.76 21.21 23.40
N PRO A 591 -5.49 22.31 23.14
CA PRO A 591 -6.73 22.59 23.85
C PRO A 591 -7.92 21.85 23.26
N GLY A 592 -8.48 20.91 24.05
CA GLY A 592 -9.67 20.13 23.68
C GLY A 592 -9.37 18.94 22.75
N GLY A 593 -8.14 18.42 22.74
CA GLY A 593 -7.80 17.18 22.01
C GLY A 593 -8.16 17.22 20.52
N ASP A 594 -9.01 16.31 20.06
CA ASP A 594 -9.47 16.23 18.66
C ASP A 594 -10.08 17.52 18.12
N ALA A 595 -10.67 18.34 18.98
CA ALA A 595 -11.21 19.63 18.54
C ALA A 595 -10.10 20.57 18.05
N ALA A 596 -8.90 20.52 18.65
CA ALA A 596 -7.75 21.30 18.17
C ALA A 596 -7.16 20.71 16.86
N VAL A 597 -7.21 19.40 16.68
CA VAL A 597 -6.79 18.76 15.44
C VAL A 597 -7.70 19.15 14.27
N ARG A 598 -9.03 19.17 14.49
CA ARG A 598 -10.01 19.54 13.45
C ARG A 598 -10.07 21.03 13.16
N ASN A 599 -9.55 21.85 14.06
CA ASN A 599 -9.59 23.31 13.96
C ASN A 599 -8.18 23.89 14.09
N PRO A 600 -7.40 23.97 13.00
CA PRO A 600 -6.09 24.61 12.95
C PRO A 600 -6.00 25.97 13.63
N CYS A 601 -7.07 26.78 13.59
CA CYS A 601 -7.15 28.08 14.28
C CYS A 601 -6.93 27.94 15.81
N ARG A 602 -7.38 26.86 16.44
CA ARG A 602 -7.12 26.60 17.87
C ARG A 602 -5.64 26.41 18.15
N MET A 603 -4.95 25.67 17.27
CA MET A 603 -3.50 25.47 17.40
C MET A 603 -2.73 26.76 17.14
N ALA A 604 -3.16 27.58 16.16
CA ALA A 604 -2.55 28.88 15.92
C ALA A 604 -2.68 29.76 17.17
N LEU A 605 -3.88 29.86 17.78
CA LEU A 605 -4.14 30.61 18.99
C LEU A 605 -3.31 30.08 20.19
N ALA A 606 -3.17 28.75 20.34
CA ALA A 606 -2.35 28.17 21.38
C ALA A 606 -0.86 28.52 21.20
N HIS A 607 -0.32 28.45 19.98
CA HIS A 607 1.07 28.87 19.68
C HIS A 607 1.29 30.37 19.87
N LEU A 608 0.32 31.24 19.52
CA LEU A 608 0.39 32.66 19.79
C LEU A 608 0.41 32.94 21.31
N TRP A 609 -0.45 32.23 22.08
CA TRP A 609 -0.48 32.33 23.54
C TRP A 609 0.87 31.91 24.16
N ALA A 610 1.40 30.77 23.73
CA ALA A 610 2.69 30.25 24.21
C ALA A 610 3.87 31.17 23.83
N ALA A 611 3.78 31.85 22.70
CA ALA A 611 4.77 32.85 22.26
C ALA A 611 4.63 34.22 22.93
N GLY A 612 3.62 34.43 23.79
CA GLY A 612 3.31 35.71 24.44
C GLY A 612 2.83 36.78 23.47
N ILE A 613 2.07 36.41 22.42
CA ILE A 613 1.53 37.28 21.41
C ILE A 613 0.04 37.47 21.69
N ASP A 614 -0.39 38.72 21.77
CA ASP A 614 -1.82 39.06 21.97
C ASP A 614 -2.65 38.68 20.75
N TRP A 615 -3.89 38.26 21.02
CA TRP A 615 -4.85 37.86 19.98
C TRP A 615 -5.56 39.09 19.41
N GLU A 616 -4.87 39.78 18.53
CA GLU A 616 -5.40 40.96 17.88
C GLU A 616 -6.33 40.62 16.71
N PRO A 617 -7.39 41.42 16.43
CA PRO A 617 -8.37 41.12 15.37
C PRO A 617 -7.80 41.04 13.94
N ASP A 618 -6.60 41.59 13.70
CA ASP A 618 -5.90 41.56 12.41
C ASP A 618 -5.26 40.20 12.10
N LEU A 619 -5.19 39.31 13.09
CA LEU A 619 -4.68 37.97 12.91
C LEU A 619 -5.77 37.01 12.41
N ALA A 620 -5.51 36.31 11.29
CA ALA A 620 -6.47 35.45 10.64
C ALA A 620 -7.13 34.41 11.57
N PRO A 621 -6.41 33.67 12.46
CA PRO A 621 -7.02 32.71 13.38
C PRO A 621 -7.97 33.40 14.40
N VAL A 622 -7.73 34.65 14.75
CA VAL A 622 -8.62 35.43 15.63
C VAL A 622 -9.89 35.81 14.89
N ALA A 623 -9.72 36.33 13.67
CA ALA A 623 -10.86 36.73 12.82
C ALA A 623 -11.75 35.52 12.44
N ALA A 624 -11.18 34.32 12.32
CA ALA A 624 -11.90 33.07 12.00
C ALA A 624 -12.61 32.43 13.19
N SER A 625 -12.43 32.95 14.40
CA SER A 625 -13.00 32.42 15.65
C SER A 625 -14.04 33.38 16.21
N SER A 626 -15.14 32.83 16.74
CA SER A 626 -16.14 33.69 17.43
C SER A 626 -15.62 34.20 18.78
N GLU A 627 -16.15 35.32 19.27
CA GLU A 627 -15.80 35.82 20.59
C GLU A 627 -15.99 34.81 21.73
N ALA A 628 -17.01 33.93 21.61
CA ALA A 628 -17.28 32.90 22.60
C ALA A 628 -16.16 31.81 22.57
N GLU A 629 -15.72 31.41 21.36
CA GLU A 629 -14.60 30.46 21.20
C GLU A 629 -13.30 31.05 21.72
N LEU A 630 -12.99 32.30 21.43
CA LEU A 630 -11.80 32.99 21.92
C LEU A 630 -11.78 33.09 23.45
N ARG A 631 -12.89 33.49 24.08
CA ARG A 631 -12.98 33.52 25.56
C ARG A 631 -12.82 32.12 26.18
N LEU A 632 -13.49 31.12 25.62
CA LEU A 632 -13.39 29.74 26.11
C LEU A 632 -11.96 29.20 25.99
N LEU A 633 -11.36 29.38 24.82
CA LEU A 633 -10.01 28.93 24.55
C LEU A 633 -8.97 29.60 25.43
N ARG A 634 -9.11 30.94 25.64
CA ARG A 634 -8.24 31.67 26.57
C ARG A 634 -8.34 31.10 27.98
N SER A 635 -9.56 30.89 28.45
CA SER A 635 -9.80 30.31 29.78
C SER A 635 -9.23 28.92 29.93
N GLN A 636 -9.33 28.06 28.87
CA GLN A 636 -8.73 26.75 28.85
C GLN A 636 -7.19 26.80 28.97
N LEU A 637 -6.56 27.67 28.18
CA LEU A 637 -5.10 27.84 28.19
C LEU A 637 -4.56 28.42 29.49
N ASP A 638 -5.27 29.45 30.06
CA ASP A 638 -4.85 30.09 31.29
C ASP A 638 -5.06 29.20 32.54
N SER A 639 -6.00 28.27 32.49
CA SER A 639 -6.31 27.33 33.59
C SER A 639 -5.81 25.92 33.40
N ASP A 640 -5.20 25.61 32.25
CA ASP A 640 -4.74 24.28 31.84
C ASP A 640 -5.83 23.18 31.82
N VAL A 641 -7.12 23.60 31.75
CA VAL A 641 -8.26 22.66 31.78
C VAL A 641 -8.55 22.13 30.38
N GLY A 642 -8.53 20.81 30.24
CA GLY A 642 -8.73 20.14 28.94
C GLY A 642 -7.64 20.41 27.93
N CYS A 643 -6.44 20.75 28.40
CA CYS A 643 -5.23 20.89 27.63
C CYS A 643 -4.29 19.70 27.87
N VAL A 644 -3.62 19.24 26.81
CA VAL A 644 -2.56 18.23 26.92
C VAL A 644 -1.29 18.81 26.34
N PRO A 645 -0.13 18.72 27.02
CA PRO A 645 1.13 19.18 26.46
C PRO A 645 1.45 18.44 25.15
N CYS A 646 1.79 19.18 24.09
CA CYS A 646 1.92 18.64 22.75
C CYS A 646 3.21 19.16 22.08
N SER A 647 4.07 18.24 21.61
CA SER A 647 5.29 18.54 20.85
C SER A 647 5.14 18.23 19.36
N SER A 648 3.90 18.21 18.82
CA SER A 648 3.64 17.78 17.43
C SER A 648 4.08 18.81 16.38
N MET A 649 4.91 18.36 15.44
CA MET A 649 5.28 19.13 14.25
C MET A 649 4.05 19.32 13.32
N GLY A 650 3.20 18.30 13.18
CA GLY A 650 1.95 18.43 12.40
C GLY A 650 1.04 19.54 12.92
N ARG A 651 0.95 19.69 14.23
CA ARG A 651 0.15 20.79 14.87
C ARG A 651 0.80 22.16 14.67
N LEU A 652 2.13 22.23 14.57
CA LEU A 652 2.82 23.48 14.19
C LEU A 652 2.51 23.85 12.72
N PHE A 653 2.49 22.88 11.80
CA PHE A 653 2.07 23.10 10.41
C PHE A 653 0.63 23.63 10.33
N ASP A 654 -0.30 23.04 11.09
CA ASP A 654 -1.68 23.53 11.19
C ASP A 654 -1.77 24.96 11.72
N ALA A 655 -1.00 25.27 12.77
CA ALA A 655 -0.94 26.61 13.35
C ALA A 655 -0.46 27.66 12.33
N VAL A 656 0.61 27.35 11.61
CA VAL A 656 1.17 28.23 10.58
C VAL A 656 0.19 28.38 9.40
N ALA A 657 -0.43 27.30 8.94
CA ALA A 657 -1.44 27.34 7.88
C ALA A 657 -2.61 28.25 8.27
N SER A 658 -3.09 28.18 9.52
CA SER A 658 -4.15 29.05 10.00
C SER A 658 -3.68 30.50 10.16
N LEU A 659 -2.47 30.73 10.65
CA LEU A 659 -1.90 32.07 10.80
C LEU A 659 -1.73 32.80 9.46
N LEU A 660 -1.39 32.04 8.42
CA LEU A 660 -1.23 32.53 7.04
C LEU A 660 -2.56 32.62 6.24
N ASP A 661 -3.71 32.45 6.90
CA ASP A 661 -5.05 32.48 6.29
C ASP A 661 -5.28 31.40 5.22
N VAL A 662 -4.64 30.25 5.35
CA VAL A 662 -4.76 29.13 4.39
C VAL A 662 -5.94 28.23 4.77
N ARG A 663 -5.99 27.76 6.02
CA ARG A 663 -7.05 26.87 6.49
C ARG A 663 -7.26 26.95 8.01
N HIS A 664 -8.47 27.22 8.44
CA HIS A 664 -8.84 27.35 9.85
C HIS A 664 -9.56 26.12 10.41
N ARG A 665 -10.24 25.37 9.56
CA ARG A 665 -10.99 24.16 9.88
C ARG A 665 -10.77 23.13 8.77
N ILE A 666 -10.56 21.87 9.12
CA ILE A 666 -10.27 20.81 8.15
C ILE A 666 -11.45 19.85 7.99
N ASP A 667 -11.61 19.32 6.77
CA ASP A 667 -12.56 18.27 6.40
C ASP A 667 -11.92 16.87 6.42
N TYR A 668 -10.59 16.80 6.33
CA TYR A 668 -9.82 15.57 6.36
C TYR A 668 -8.43 15.82 6.95
N GLU A 669 -7.84 14.76 7.47
CA GLU A 669 -6.52 14.78 8.14
C GLU A 669 -5.42 15.36 7.26
N GLY A 670 -4.61 16.25 7.82
CA GLY A 670 -3.47 16.89 7.15
C GLY A 670 -3.83 17.97 6.12
N GLN A 671 -5.11 18.30 5.93
CA GLN A 671 -5.56 19.25 4.89
C GLN A 671 -4.84 20.59 4.97
N ALA A 672 -4.71 21.16 6.15
CA ALA A 672 -4.07 22.48 6.33
C ALA A 672 -2.59 22.44 5.94
N ALA A 673 -1.87 21.39 6.34
CA ALA A 673 -0.47 21.19 5.98
C ALA A 673 -0.27 20.92 4.48
N ILE A 674 -1.19 20.17 3.84
CA ILE A 674 -1.16 19.91 2.39
C ILE A 674 -1.37 21.20 1.60
N GLU A 675 -2.36 22.02 1.98
CA GLU A 675 -2.62 23.31 1.32
C GLU A 675 -1.46 24.29 1.53
N LEU A 676 -0.80 24.28 2.69
CA LEU A 676 0.41 25.05 2.97
C LEU A 676 1.61 24.57 2.11
N GLU A 677 1.79 23.24 1.93
CA GLU A 677 2.80 22.68 1.02
C GLU A 677 2.59 23.17 -0.42
N VAL A 678 1.34 23.20 -0.90
CA VAL A 678 1.00 23.67 -2.25
C VAL A 678 1.46 25.12 -2.44
N LEU A 679 1.09 26.01 -1.54
CA LEU A 679 1.49 27.43 -1.63
C LEU A 679 3.01 27.61 -1.56
N ALA A 680 3.70 26.82 -0.73
CA ALA A 680 5.14 26.85 -0.61
C ALA A 680 5.86 26.36 -1.86
N THR A 681 5.31 25.33 -2.52
CA THR A 681 5.84 24.75 -3.77
C THR A 681 5.74 25.74 -4.91
N ASP A 682 4.57 26.38 -5.09
CA ASP A 682 4.37 27.38 -6.14
C ASP A 682 5.34 28.58 -6.00
N ALA A 683 5.65 28.97 -4.76
CA ALA A 683 6.64 30.02 -4.50
C ALA A 683 8.08 29.57 -4.75
N ALA A 684 8.42 28.32 -4.43
CA ALA A 684 9.75 27.78 -4.65
C ALA A 684 10.06 27.65 -6.15
N ASP A 685 9.06 27.25 -6.95
CA ASP A 685 9.17 27.18 -8.41
C ASP A 685 9.26 28.56 -9.07
N ALA A 686 8.68 29.60 -8.47
CA ALA A 686 8.68 30.96 -8.98
C ALA A 686 9.89 31.81 -8.55
N ALA A 687 10.72 31.32 -7.61
CA ALA A 687 11.72 32.17 -6.94
C ALA A 687 13.05 32.25 -7.69
N GLU A 688 13.20 33.23 -8.56
CA GLU A 688 14.51 33.78 -8.92
C GLU A 688 15.16 34.61 -7.77
N HIS A 689 14.42 34.97 -6.74
CA HIS A 689 14.94 35.74 -5.58
C HIS A 689 14.20 35.35 -4.30
N ASP A 690 14.89 34.60 -3.43
CA ASP A 690 14.42 34.27 -2.10
C ASP A 690 14.51 35.51 -1.18
N PRO A 691 13.38 36.11 -0.72
CA PRO A 691 13.44 37.19 0.23
C PRO A 691 13.99 36.64 1.57
N ASP A 692 15.03 37.22 2.13
CA ASP A 692 15.41 36.95 3.52
C ASP A 692 14.26 37.37 4.44
N THR A 693 13.43 36.40 4.80
CA THR A 693 12.27 36.59 5.66
C THR A 693 12.64 36.63 7.14
N GLY A 694 13.88 36.29 7.48
CA GLY A 694 14.36 36.16 8.86
C GLY A 694 13.67 35.05 9.67
N LEU A 695 12.84 34.21 9.03
CA LEU A 695 12.17 33.08 9.70
C LEU A 695 13.20 32.02 10.11
N ARG A 696 13.23 31.69 11.41
CA ARG A 696 14.08 30.64 11.96
C ARG A 696 13.31 29.87 13.02
N LEU A 697 13.59 28.58 13.13
CA LEU A 697 13.17 27.69 14.21
C LEU A 697 14.41 27.35 15.05
N PRO A 698 14.72 28.15 16.10
CA PRO A 698 15.95 27.96 16.88
C PRO A 698 15.97 26.63 17.61
N VAL A 699 17.18 26.07 17.77
CA VAL A 699 17.44 24.84 18.52
C VAL A 699 18.22 25.21 19.78
N THR A 700 17.67 24.87 20.94
CA THR A 700 18.31 25.09 22.25
C THR A 700 19.45 24.09 22.50
N GLY A 701 20.24 24.32 23.56
CA GLY A 701 21.39 23.46 23.87
C GLY A 701 21.04 22.01 24.21
N ASP A 702 19.83 21.79 24.69
CA ASP A 702 19.27 20.46 25.02
C ASP A 702 18.48 19.80 23.87
N GLY A 703 18.60 20.32 22.64
CA GLY A 703 17.97 19.74 21.45
C GLY A 703 16.49 20.07 21.28
N VAL A 704 15.97 21.09 21.98
CA VAL A 704 14.58 21.53 21.83
C VAL A 704 14.47 22.55 20.70
N LEU A 705 13.54 22.31 19.75
CA LEU A 705 13.17 23.25 18.70
C LEU A 705 12.12 24.21 19.24
N ASP A 706 12.43 25.51 19.34
CA ASP A 706 11.51 26.52 19.92
C ASP A 706 10.70 27.25 18.86
N PRO A 707 9.38 27.02 18.77
CA PRO A 707 8.51 27.70 17.78
C PRO A 707 8.17 29.14 18.14
N ALA A 708 8.39 29.62 19.37
CA ALA A 708 7.95 30.95 19.77
C ALA A 708 8.65 32.09 19.01
N PRO A 709 9.98 32.08 18.75
CA PRO A 709 10.61 33.09 17.89
C PRO A 709 10.11 33.06 16.46
N LEU A 710 9.85 31.86 15.91
CA LEU A 710 9.28 31.66 14.57
C LEU A 710 7.90 32.33 14.47
N MET A 711 7.01 32.08 15.45
CA MET A 711 5.66 32.66 15.48
C MET A 711 5.72 34.18 15.57
N ARG A 712 6.61 34.77 16.39
CA ARG A 712 6.80 36.22 16.47
C ARG A 712 7.27 36.82 15.15
N ALA A 713 8.23 36.17 14.47
CA ALA A 713 8.73 36.61 13.18
C ALA A 713 7.65 36.52 12.08
N LEU A 714 6.81 35.50 12.07
CA LEU A 714 5.67 35.37 11.15
C LEU A 714 4.67 36.51 11.36
N VAL A 715 4.27 36.77 12.59
CA VAL A 715 3.33 37.90 12.92
C VAL A 715 3.94 39.25 12.53
N ALA A 716 5.24 39.45 12.79
CA ALA A 716 5.92 40.69 12.39
C ALA A 716 5.95 40.85 10.86
N ALA A 717 6.23 39.79 10.12
CA ALA A 717 6.22 39.78 8.66
C ALA A 717 4.83 40.08 8.07
N LEU A 718 3.77 39.51 8.65
CA LEU A 718 2.38 39.78 8.25
C LEU A 718 1.96 41.21 8.48
N ARG A 719 2.45 41.86 9.57
CA ARG A 719 2.15 43.27 9.94
C ARG A 719 3.04 44.32 9.27
N SER A 720 4.18 43.88 8.67
CA SER A 720 5.09 44.82 8.01
C SER A 720 4.49 45.34 6.69
N GLY A 721 3.79 46.46 6.75
CA GLY A 721 3.14 47.12 5.62
C GLY A 721 4.06 48.01 4.75
N THR A 722 5.38 48.12 5.07
CA THR A 722 6.28 49.10 4.42
C THR A 722 7.47 48.42 3.79
N GLY A 723 7.58 48.50 2.45
CA GLY A 723 8.69 47.93 1.68
C GLY A 723 8.23 46.78 0.78
N ARG A 724 9.10 45.87 0.45
CA ARG A 724 8.84 44.71 -0.39
C ARG A 724 7.85 43.78 0.37
N ARG A 725 6.61 43.72 -0.08
CA ARG A 725 5.54 42.96 0.56
C ARG A 725 5.88 41.48 0.41
N VAL A 726 6.27 40.78 1.50
CA VAL A 726 6.47 39.35 1.51
C VAL A 726 5.10 38.66 1.30
N THR A 727 4.98 37.85 0.30
CA THR A 727 3.73 37.14 -0.03
C THR A 727 3.51 35.92 0.89
N VAL A 728 2.25 35.54 1.09
CA VAL A 728 1.90 34.31 1.86
C VAL A 728 2.63 33.06 1.33
N PRO A 729 2.70 32.80 0.00
CA PRO A 729 3.50 31.71 -0.53
C PRO A 729 4.99 31.75 -0.15
N ALA A 730 5.61 32.96 -0.17
CA ALA A 730 7.00 33.11 0.22
C ALA A 730 7.23 32.83 1.73
N LEU A 731 6.28 33.23 2.61
CA LEU A 731 6.30 32.88 4.03
C LEU A 731 6.13 31.37 4.27
N ALA A 732 5.23 30.72 3.52
CA ALA A 732 5.05 29.28 3.55
C ALA A 732 6.34 28.54 3.16
N ALA A 733 7.00 28.96 2.08
CA ALA A 733 8.28 28.38 1.63
C ALA A 733 9.39 28.63 2.67
N ALA A 734 9.48 29.86 3.24
CA ALA A 734 10.44 30.18 4.28
C ALA A 734 10.23 29.37 5.56
N PHE A 735 8.98 29.09 5.93
CA PHE A 735 8.66 28.22 7.05
C PHE A 735 9.19 26.80 6.82
N HIS A 736 8.96 26.17 5.67
CA HIS A 736 9.48 24.84 5.33
C HIS A 736 11.02 24.82 5.39
N ARG A 737 11.69 25.86 4.89
CA ARG A 737 13.14 25.99 4.99
C ARG A 737 13.62 26.11 6.44
N ALA A 738 12.95 26.93 7.26
CA ALA A 738 13.30 27.10 8.67
C ALA A 738 13.21 25.78 9.46
N VAL A 739 12.16 24.97 9.19
CA VAL A 739 12.04 23.63 9.77
C VAL A 739 13.17 22.71 9.30
N ALA A 740 13.49 22.70 8.00
CA ALA A 740 14.55 21.85 7.47
C ALA A 740 15.95 22.24 7.99
N ASP A 741 16.20 23.53 8.18
CA ASP A 741 17.45 24.05 8.78
C ASP A 741 17.57 23.61 10.24
N ALA A 742 16.49 23.72 11.02
CA ALA A 742 16.43 23.28 12.40
C ALA A 742 16.63 21.76 12.55
N VAL A 743 16.04 20.97 11.64
CA VAL A 743 16.26 19.50 11.59
C VAL A 743 17.74 19.20 11.38
N ALA A 744 18.37 19.83 10.42
CA ALA A 744 19.79 19.60 10.15
C ALA A 744 20.69 20.03 11.32
N GLU A 745 20.34 21.15 11.98
CA GLU A 745 21.07 21.66 13.16
C GLU A 745 20.92 20.72 14.37
N VAL A 746 19.70 20.28 14.70
CA VAL A 746 19.50 19.41 15.87
C VAL A 746 20.14 18.04 15.65
N VAL A 747 20.02 17.46 14.45
CA VAL A 747 20.67 16.18 14.13
C VAL A 747 22.19 16.29 14.26
N GLU A 748 22.81 17.34 13.73
CA GLU A 748 24.26 17.55 13.83
C GLU A 748 24.72 17.64 15.29
N ARG A 749 23.94 18.27 16.16
CA ARG A 749 24.26 18.39 17.61
C ARG A 749 24.17 17.06 18.36
N VAL A 750 23.14 16.23 18.06
CA VAL A 750 22.85 15.05 18.86
C VAL A 750 23.44 13.75 18.30
N ALA A 751 23.82 13.72 17.01
CA ALA A 751 24.25 12.50 16.34
C ALA A 751 25.61 11.97 16.81
N GLY A 752 26.52 12.83 17.33
CA GLY A 752 27.86 12.40 17.70
C GLY A 752 28.58 11.67 16.55
N PRO A 753 28.99 10.39 16.73
CA PRO A 753 29.63 9.61 15.67
C PRO A 753 28.65 8.99 14.69
N VAL A 754 27.34 8.99 14.96
CA VAL A 754 26.30 8.38 14.13
C VAL A 754 26.16 9.16 12.82
N ARG A 755 26.11 8.45 11.70
CA ARG A 755 25.93 9.06 10.36
C ARG A 755 24.67 8.60 9.64
N LEU A 756 23.92 7.67 10.20
CA LEU A 756 22.66 7.19 9.66
C LEU A 756 21.49 8.00 10.25
N VAL A 757 20.68 8.59 9.38
CA VAL A 757 19.51 9.39 9.76
C VAL A 757 18.28 8.86 9.06
N GLY A 758 17.20 8.64 9.81
CA GLY A 758 15.89 8.28 9.28
C GLY A 758 14.93 9.48 9.31
N LEU A 759 14.20 9.72 8.20
CA LEU A 759 13.09 10.68 8.13
C LEU A 759 11.78 9.90 8.03
N THR A 760 10.91 9.97 9.04
CA THR A 760 9.68 9.17 9.15
C THR A 760 8.58 9.92 9.93
N GLY A 761 7.36 9.38 9.93
CA GLY A 761 6.15 10.02 10.44
C GLY A 761 5.35 10.72 9.34
N GLY A 762 4.05 10.93 9.58
CA GLY A 762 3.10 11.43 8.58
C GLY A 762 3.45 12.78 7.96
N VAL A 763 4.18 13.64 8.68
CA VAL A 763 4.62 14.95 8.18
C VAL A 763 5.60 14.82 7.01
N PHE A 764 6.37 13.73 6.91
CA PHE A 764 7.29 13.50 5.79
C PHE A 764 6.61 13.00 4.50
N GLN A 765 5.27 12.96 4.45
CA GLN A 765 4.53 12.94 3.20
C GLN A 765 4.58 14.30 2.45
N ASN A 766 4.92 15.38 3.16
CA ASN A 766 5.24 16.69 2.58
C ASN A 766 6.60 16.60 1.84
N VAL A 767 6.51 16.57 0.51
CA VAL A 767 7.68 16.34 -0.36
C VAL A 767 8.65 17.51 -0.34
N LEU A 768 8.14 18.74 -0.21
CA LEU A 768 8.99 19.93 -0.12
C LEU A 768 9.87 19.87 1.14
N LEU A 769 9.28 19.56 2.29
CA LEU A 769 10.02 19.38 3.54
C LEU A 769 10.99 18.20 3.48
N LEU A 770 10.52 17.05 2.96
CA LEU A 770 11.32 15.83 2.83
C LEU A 770 12.60 16.08 2.01
N ARG A 771 12.46 16.71 0.83
CA ARG A 771 13.59 17.07 -0.04
C ARG A 771 14.55 18.03 0.66
N ALA A 772 14.00 19.09 1.28
CA ALA A 772 14.80 20.09 1.96
C ALA A 772 15.60 19.51 3.14
N CYS A 773 15.01 18.68 3.99
CA CYS A 773 15.69 18.00 5.09
C CYS A 773 16.77 17.04 4.57
N ARG A 774 16.44 16.21 3.58
CA ARG A 774 17.36 15.24 3.01
C ARG A 774 18.60 15.91 2.38
N GLU A 775 18.41 16.99 1.65
CA GLU A 775 19.49 17.73 1.02
C GLU A 775 20.43 18.31 2.08
N ARG A 776 19.90 19.03 3.10
CA ARG A 776 20.70 19.65 4.17
C ARG A 776 21.46 18.64 5.00
N LEU A 777 20.86 17.50 5.32
CA LEU A 777 21.52 16.41 6.04
C LEU A 777 22.63 15.77 5.20
N ARG A 778 22.41 15.55 3.91
CA ARG A 778 23.45 15.02 3.01
C ARG A 778 24.63 15.97 2.85
N GLN A 779 24.38 17.27 2.75
CA GLN A 779 25.43 18.31 2.72
C GLN A 779 26.31 18.29 3.99
N ARG A 780 25.75 17.82 5.14
CA ARG A 780 26.47 17.61 6.39
C ARG A 780 27.09 16.21 6.53
N GLY A 781 27.08 15.40 5.49
CA GLY A 781 27.72 14.08 5.44
C GLY A 781 26.90 12.96 6.07
N PHE A 782 25.58 13.12 6.27
CA PHE A 782 24.71 12.05 6.75
C PHE A 782 24.19 11.17 5.61
N THR A 783 24.03 9.88 5.90
CA THR A 783 23.26 8.93 5.08
C THR A 783 21.80 9.03 5.51
N VAL A 784 20.91 9.43 4.59
CA VAL A 784 19.50 9.68 4.90
C VAL A 784 18.61 8.59 4.32
N LEU A 785 17.84 7.93 5.18
CA LEU A 785 16.79 6.98 4.83
C LEU A 785 15.43 7.66 4.76
N THR A 786 14.65 7.28 3.77
CA THR A 786 13.24 7.67 3.58
C THR A 786 12.44 6.44 3.17
N HIS A 787 11.15 6.41 3.45
CA HIS A 787 10.28 5.27 3.12
C HIS A 787 10.18 5.00 1.62
N ARG A 788 10.04 3.72 1.25
CA ARG A 788 9.89 3.24 -0.13
C ARG A 788 8.98 2.00 -0.25
N THR A 789 8.79 1.23 0.82
CA THR A 789 8.02 -0.03 0.83
C THR A 789 6.74 0.10 1.63
N VAL A 790 6.83 0.73 2.80
CA VAL A 790 5.67 1.03 3.66
C VAL A 790 5.47 2.54 3.78
N PRO A 791 4.26 3.02 4.05
CA PRO A 791 4.02 4.46 4.23
C PRO A 791 4.79 5.05 5.41
N PRO A 792 5.22 6.32 5.34
CA PRO A 792 5.80 7.03 6.49
C PRO A 792 4.77 7.33 7.58
N ASN A 793 3.45 7.32 7.25
CA ASN A 793 2.35 7.52 8.19
C ASN A 793 1.98 6.22 8.92
N ASP A 794 0.89 6.23 9.71
CA ASP A 794 0.42 5.09 10.52
C ASP A 794 0.18 3.80 9.73
N GLY A 795 0.02 3.88 8.40
CA GLY A 795 -0.01 2.70 7.53
C GLY A 795 1.29 1.88 7.53
N GLY A 796 2.42 2.44 8.01
CA GLY A 796 3.68 1.73 8.21
C GLY A 796 3.95 1.32 9.67
N LEU A 797 3.12 1.76 10.62
CA LEU A 797 3.34 1.62 12.06
C LEU A 797 3.42 0.15 12.51
N ALA A 798 2.51 -0.68 12.02
CA ALA A 798 2.42 -2.09 12.39
C ALA A 798 3.70 -2.89 12.10
N LEU A 799 4.45 -2.54 11.06
CA LEU A 799 5.75 -3.14 10.77
C LEU A 799 6.74 -2.87 11.91
N GLY A 800 6.83 -1.62 12.36
CA GLY A 800 7.71 -1.24 13.47
C GLY A 800 7.32 -1.90 14.77
N GLN A 801 6.02 -1.94 15.09
CA GLN A 801 5.51 -2.64 16.28
C GLN A 801 5.89 -4.13 16.27
N ALA A 802 5.70 -4.80 15.12
CA ALA A 802 6.04 -6.21 14.98
C ALA A 802 7.54 -6.46 15.18
N VAL A 803 8.39 -5.62 14.57
CA VAL A 803 9.85 -5.75 14.67
C VAL A 803 10.34 -5.46 16.09
N VAL A 804 9.82 -4.43 16.77
CA VAL A 804 10.17 -4.16 18.18
C VAL A 804 9.83 -5.35 19.05
N SER A 805 8.65 -5.96 18.87
CA SER A 805 8.22 -7.15 19.62
C SER A 805 9.12 -8.37 19.35
N VAL A 806 9.53 -8.60 18.09
CA VAL A 806 10.50 -9.67 17.74
C VAL A 806 11.84 -9.45 18.42
N LEU A 807 12.37 -8.23 18.37
CA LEU A 807 13.65 -7.87 18.99
C LEU A 807 13.58 -7.95 20.53
N THR A 808 12.45 -7.58 21.12
CA THR A 808 12.22 -7.70 22.57
C THR A 808 12.20 -9.17 23.00
N ALA A 809 11.58 -10.04 22.23
CA ALA A 809 11.54 -11.48 22.50
C ALA A 809 12.93 -12.14 22.38
N ALA A 810 13.83 -11.59 21.55
CA ALA A 810 15.18 -12.08 21.38
C ALA A 810 16.20 -11.56 22.42
N ASP A 811 15.85 -10.52 23.23
CA ASP A 811 16.75 -9.98 24.27
C ASP A 811 16.58 -10.74 25.60
N PRO A 812 17.55 -11.58 26.03
CA PRO A 812 17.43 -12.40 27.23
C PRO A 812 17.39 -11.61 28.55
N ARG A 813 17.50 -10.27 28.51
CA ARG A 813 17.52 -9.40 29.70
C ARG A 813 16.17 -8.76 30.02
N THR A 814 15.10 -9.16 29.37
CA THR A 814 13.75 -8.58 29.60
C THR A 814 13.02 -9.18 30.81
N ASP A 815 13.59 -10.18 31.51
CA ASP A 815 13.00 -10.77 32.74
C ASP A 815 13.30 -9.98 34.04
N THR A 816 14.05 -8.87 33.94
CA THR A 816 14.28 -7.97 35.10
C THR A 816 13.70 -6.60 34.79
N VAL A 817 12.52 -6.34 35.33
CA VAL A 817 11.96 -5.00 35.50
C VAL A 817 12.91 -4.20 36.39
N GLU A 818 13.75 -3.34 35.82
CA GLU A 818 14.35 -2.24 36.58
C GLU A 818 13.35 -1.08 36.56
N GLU A 819 12.59 -0.98 37.64
CA GLU A 819 11.96 0.26 38.08
C GLU A 819 13.08 1.27 38.39
N GLY A 820 13.19 2.33 37.54
CA GLY A 820 14.11 3.43 37.76
C GLY A 820 13.51 4.71 37.19
#